data_638e6960ac9160688bd111c1396c9118
#
_entry.id   638e6960ac9160688bd111c1396c9118
#
_cell.length_a   1.000
_cell.length_b   1.000
_cell.length_c   1.000
_cell.angle_alpha   90.00
_cell.angle_beta   90.00
_cell.angle_gamma   90.00
#
_symmetry.space_group_name_H-M   'P 1'
#
loop_
_entity.id
_entity.type
_entity.pdbx_description
1 polymer ?
#
loop_
_entity_poly.entity_id
_entity_poly.type
_entity_poly.pdbx_seq_one_letter_code
_entity_poly.pdbx_strand_id
1 'polypeptide(L)'
;MTDEPIMSRLPIEDVLPALRRILTEGRNALLTAAPGAGKTTRVPLALLDEPWLDGKTLLMLEPRRLAARAAAHRMASTLGESVGGTVGYRMRLDTKVGPKTRIEVVTEGILARLLQQDPALSTYAIVLFDEFHERSLQADTGLALCLESQRLFRPDLRLLVMSATLDCGPVSDLLGQAPVIACDGRLFPVETRYLDQPLSGHLDVAVVQAIRRSLAQDQGSLLVFLPGMAEIRRVERKLLDLNLGSNILIAPLHGDLPQEAQDRAIAPTQPGTRKIVLATSIAETSLTIDGIRVVIDAGLLRVPRFDPRSGLTRLETIRVTQDSAEQRRGRAGRLEPGVCSRLWTSAEHQSLAPRRPPEMFDADLAPLLLELALWGTANPAELSWLTPPPAGAVAQARELLTGLGALNAEGQITAHGRQMAELPLHPRLAHMLLTSVPLQLTSLACELAALLSERDILRGPSGWRNADLRLRLDVLHGEHDYAGGATVDRSACQRVRRTADLWQQQLPKQANKRQADKQEDLQSVGLLLALAYPDRIAQRQQGNDARYLMANGRGALFANPDPLGSEDYLVIADLDGGTQWARIDLAAPVWLRDLETLYADKIQVVDEVLWDDTAQMVRATSQRRLGSLILSEQGLSKPDPSQIATALLQGIRRAGLDRLAWTPELRQWRARVAFLRRIEGQESRWPDRKSTRLNSSHERLSRMPSSA
;
A
#
# COMPACT_ATOMS: atom_id res chain seq x y z
N MET A 1 2.58 40.34 43.71
CA MET A 1 2.73 38.89 43.59
C MET A 1 1.95 38.50 42.34
N THR A 2 2.66 38.37 41.24
CA THR A 2 2.10 38.00 39.94
C THR A 2 1.94 36.49 39.92
N ASP A 3 0.69 36.04 39.82
CA ASP A 3 0.35 34.64 39.55
C ASP A 3 0.95 34.22 38.20
N GLU A 4 2.12 33.61 38.20
CA GLU A 4 2.57 32.82 37.08
C GLU A 4 1.62 31.64 36.97
N PRO A 5 1.03 31.37 35.77
CA PRO A 5 0.22 30.17 35.59
C PRO A 5 1.12 28.97 35.84
N ILE A 6 0.76 28.15 36.83
CA ILE A 6 1.36 26.86 37.14
C ILE A 6 1.31 26.04 35.86
N MET A 7 2.36 26.09 35.04
CA MET A 7 2.55 25.14 33.94
C MET A 7 2.63 23.76 34.61
N SER A 8 1.59 22.98 34.49
CA SER A 8 1.53 21.62 35.07
C SER A 8 2.71 20.81 34.54
N ARG A 9 3.61 20.43 35.45
CA ARG A 9 4.78 19.60 35.18
C ARG A 9 4.33 18.31 34.50
N LEU A 10 4.78 18.09 33.27
CA LEU A 10 4.44 16.91 32.49
C LEU A 10 5.23 15.70 33.01
N PRO A 11 4.64 14.49 33.00
CA PRO A 11 5.33 13.28 33.50
C PRO A 11 6.69 13.02 32.87
N ILE A 12 6.87 13.38 31.61
CA ILE A 12 8.13 13.17 30.87
C ILE A 12 9.30 13.91 31.51
N GLU A 13 9.04 15.04 32.20
CA GLU A 13 10.10 15.88 32.81
C GLU A 13 10.87 15.15 33.91
N ASP A 14 10.27 14.15 34.55
CA ASP A 14 10.90 13.35 35.61
C ASP A 14 12.00 12.43 35.04
N VAL A 15 11.91 12.02 33.78
CA VAL A 15 12.86 11.10 33.15
C VAL A 15 13.87 11.79 32.22
N LEU A 16 13.67 13.09 31.90
CA LEU A 16 14.60 13.86 31.06
C LEU A 16 16.06 13.86 31.57
N PRO A 17 16.36 13.99 32.90
CA PRO A 17 17.73 13.95 33.37
C PRO A 17 18.44 12.61 33.07
N ALA A 18 17.72 11.48 33.20
CA ALA A 18 18.25 10.17 32.86
C ALA A 18 18.50 10.02 31.35
N LEU A 19 17.57 10.50 30.53
CA LEU A 19 17.69 10.50 29.07
C LEU A 19 18.89 11.31 28.60
N ARG A 20 19.07 12.54 29.10
CA ARG A 20 20.21 13.40 28.78
C ARG A 20 21.54 12.72 29.11
N ARG A 21 21.65 12.13 30.29
CA ARG A 21 22.87 11.40 30.70
C ARG A 21 23.22 10.27 29.72
N ILE A 22 22.26 9.41 29.34
CA ILE A 22 22.48 8.31 28.41
C ILE A 22 22.94 8.82 27.06
N LEU A 23 22.27 9.84 26.52
CA LEU A 23 22.62 10.43 25.23
C LEU A 23 23.98 11.16 25.28
N THR A 24 24.35 11.77 26.41
CA THR A 24 25.68 12.39 26.60
C THR A 24 26.79 11.34 26.58
N GLU A 25 26.55 10.13 27.08
CA GLU A 25 27.47 8.99 26.99
C GLU A 25 27.65 8.47 25.55
N GLY A 26 26.95 9.06 24.55
CA GLY A 26 27.01 8.63 23.15
C GLY A 26 26.23 7.37 22.82
N ARG A 27 25.31 6.95 23.70
CA ARG A 27 24.53 5.71 23.56
C ARG A 27 23.18 6.00 22.86
N ASN A 28 22.69 5.03 22.12
CA ASN A 28 21.30 5.02 21.70
C ASN A 28 20.39 4.82 22.92
N ALA A 29 19.12 5.26 22.81
CA ALA A 29 18.17 5.12 23.90
C ALA A 29 16.77 4.72 23.38
N LEU A 30 16.00 4.08 24.27
CA LEU A 30 14.59 3.77 24.05
C LEU A 30 13.77 4.45 25.15
N LEU A 31 12.81 5.27 24.76
CA LEU A 31 11.90 5.95 25.65
C LEU A 31 10.47 5.43 25.51
N THR A 32 9.93 4.85 26.56
CA THR A 32 8.52 4.47 26.61
C THR A 32 7.75 5.46 27.48
N ALA A 33 6.69 6.03 26.92
CA ALA A 33 5.86 6.98 27.64
C ALA A 33 4.41 6.89 27.17
N ALA A 34 3.49 6.90 28.11
CA ALA A 34 2.07 6.92 27.79
C ALA A 34 1.69 8.11 26.89
N PRO A 35 0.64 8.00 26.06
CA PRO A 35 0.13 9.11 25.28
C PRO A 35 -0.20 10.31 26.17
N GLY A 36 0.24 11.50 25.78
CA GLY A 36 0.03 12.71 26.57
C GLY A 36 1.08 13.01 27.63
N ALA A 37 2.07 12.15 27.87
CA ALA A 37 3.16 12.41 28.81
C ALA A 37 4.07 13.58 28.40
N GLY A 38 4.00 14.04 27.14
CA GLY A 38 4.79 15.15 26.62
C GLY A 38 6.02 14.74 25.79
N LYS A 39 6.20 13.45 25.47
CA LYS A 39 7.36 12.92 24.73
C LYS A 39 7.66 13.71 23.44
N THR A 40 6.66 13.88 22.58
CA THR A 40 6.77 14.50 21.25
C THR A 40 7.27 15.96 21.30
N THR A 41 6.88 16.74 22.32
CA THR A 41 7.14 18.18 22.34
C THR A 41 8.18 18.61 23.37
N ARG A 42 8.32 17.86 24.47
CA ARG A 42 9.26 18.21 25.54
C ARG A 42 10.65 17.61 25.34
N VAL A 43 10.73 16.36 24.83
CA VAL A 43 12.02 15.70 24.62
C VAL A 43 12.91 16.47 23.66
N PRO A 44 12.45 16.86 22.43
CA PRO A 44 13.30 17.61 21.51
C PRO A 44 13.76 18.95 22.08
N LEU A 45 12.87 19.68 22.76
CA LEU A 45 13.20 20.96 23.39
C LEU A 45 14.22 20.80 24.52
N ALA A 46 14.11 19.74 25.32
CA ALA A 46 15.03 19.47 26.42
C ALA A 46 16.46 19.15 25.94
N LEU A 47 16.63 18.70 24.72
CA LEU A 47 17.91 18.33 24.12
C LEU A 47 18.60 19.48 23.38
N LEU A 48 17.95 20.64 23.18
CA LEU A 48 18.48 21.73 22.39
C LEU A 48 19.83 22.29 22.88
N ASP A 49 20.04 22.31 24.20
CA ASP A 49 21.21 22.90 24.82
C ASP A 49 22.28 21.88 25.18
N GLU A 50 22.15 20.67 24.69
CA GLU A 50 23.13 19.61 24.95
C GLU A 50 24.44 19.86 24.19
N PRO A 51 25.60 19.86 24.87
CA PRO A 51 26.90 20.19 24.27
C PRO A 51 27.25 19.26 23.07
N TRP A 52 26.82 17.99 23.12
CA TRP A 52 27.13 17.02 22.09
C TRP A 52 26.39 17.29 20.77
N LEU A 53 25.41 18.19 20.71
CA LEU A 53 24.81 18.63 19.44
C LEU A 53 25.83 19.39 18.58
N ASP A 54 26.81 20.08 19.17
CA ASP A 54 27.90 20.75 18.48
C ASP A 54 27.42 21.57 17.26
N GLY A 55 26.37 22.37 17.46
CA GLY A 55 25.77 23.21 16.42
C GLY A 55 24.93 22.43 15.36
N LYS A 56 24.89 21.11 15.39
CA LYS A 56 24.09 20.30 14.49
C LYS A 56 22.61 20.30 14.86
N THR A 57 21.78 19.86 13.93
CA THR A 57 20.33 19.82 14.04
C THR A 57 19.86 18.50 14.64
N LEU A 58 18.76 18.53 15.35
CA LEU A 58 18.03 17.39 15.84
C LEU A 58 16.93 17.04 14.82
N LEU A 59 16.94 15.82 14.30
CA LEU A 59 15.94 15.33 13.36
C LEU A 59 14.89 14.51 14.09
N MET A 60 13.61 14.84 13.92
CA MET A 60 12.50 14.13 14.54
C MET A 60 11.52 13.63 13.49
N LEU A 61 11.28 12.32 13.50
CA LEU A 61 10.33 11.66 12.61
C LEU A 61 8.95 11.59 13.26
N GLU A 62 7.95 11.95 12.47
CA GLU A 62 6.54 11.80 12.79
C GLU A 62 5.82 10.99 11.68
N PRO A 63 4.94 10.04 12.03
CA PRO A 63 4.30 9.19 11.02
C PRO A 63 3.29 9.93 10.13
N ARG A 64 2.79 11.09 10.59
CA ARG A 64 1.68 11.78 9.93
C ARG A 64 1.95 13.27 9.75
N ARG A 65 1.61 13.80 8.56
CA ARG A 65 1.78 15.22 8.21
C ARG A 65 1.14 16.19 9.22
N LEU A 66 -0.08 15.86 9.67
CA LEU A 66 -0.80 16.68 10.64
C LEU A 66 -0.08 16.69 11.99
N ALA A 67 0.42 15.55 12.45
CA ALA A 67 1.19 15.42 13.69
C ALA A 67 2.52 16.19 13.61
N ALA A 68 3.28 16.01 12.54
CA ALA A 68 4.55 16.73 12.32
C ALA A 68 4.36 18.25 12.38
N ARG A 69 3.32 18.75 11.69
CA ARG A 69 3.00 20.19 11.73
C ARG A 69 2.58 20.65 13.12
N ALA A 70 1.68 19.91 13.79
CA ALA A 70 1.19 20.25 15.12
C ALA A 70 2.33 20.23 16.16
N ALA A 71 3.23 19.24 16.10
CA ALA A 71 4.39 19.14 16.97
C ALA A 71 5.33 20.34 16.76
N ALA A 72 5.66 20.68 15.50
CA ALA A 72 6.52 21.82 15.20
C ALA A 72 5.89 23.14 15.68
N HIS A 73 4.61 23.37 15.43
CA HIS A 73 3.91 24.57 15.91
C HIS A 73 3.88 24.65 17.44
N ARG A 74 3.61 23.53 18.11
CA ARG A 74 3.58 23.50 19.59
C ARG A 74 4.93 23.77 20.19
N MET A 75 6.01 23.19 19.66
CA MET A 75 7.37 23.45 20.13
C MET A 75 7.81 24.90 19.88
N ALA A 76 7.56 25.43 18.68
CA ALA A 76 7.86 26.85 18.37
C ALA A 76 7.10 27.80 19.29
N SER A 77 5.80 27.57 19.50
CA SER A 77 4.98 28.36 20.43
C SER A 77 5.49 28.28 21.88
N THR A 78 6.03 27.13 22.32
CA THR A 78 6.63 26.97 23.65
C THR A 78 7.89 27.81 23.80
N LEU A 79 8.64 28.02 22.70
CA LEU A 79 9.83 28.94 22.68
C LEU A 79 9.46 30.41 22.43
N GLY A 80 8.17 30.74 22.26
CA GLY A 80 7.73 32.08 21.90
C GLY A 80 8.03 32.50 20.47
N GLU A 81 8.26 31.51 19.57
CA GLU A 81 8.66 31.73 18.16
C GLU A 81 7.60 31.27 17.19
N SER A 82 7.70 31.71 15.93
CA SER A 82 7.00 31.14 14.80
C SER A 82 7.78 29.96 14.22
N VAL A 83 7.06 29.00 13.59
CA VAL A 83 7.69 27.88 12.87
C VAL A 83 8.54 28.37 11.71
N GLY A 84 9.75 27.82 11.57
CA GLY A 84 10.79 28.23 10.64
C GLY A 84 11.94 29.00 11.33
N GLY A 85 11.79 29.30 12.64
CA GLY A 85 12.87 29.77 13.53
C GLY A 85 13.71 28.58 14.03
N THR A 86 13.83 28.46 15.36
CA THR A 86 14.53 27.33 16.02
C THR A 86 13.90 25.97 15.69
N VAL A 87 12.57 25.91 15.55
CA VAL A 87 11.83 24.73 15.17
C VAL A 87 11.27 24.89 13.75
N GLY A 88 11.59 23.94 12.89
CA GLY A 88 11.05 23.86 11.54
C GLY A 88 10.43 22.50 11.25
N TYR A 89 9.79 22.37 10.09
CA TYR A 89 9.32 21.08 9.60
C TYR A 89 9.57 20.94 8.09
N ARG A 90 9.72 19.70 7.65
CA ARG A 90 9.81 19.33 6.23
C ARG A 90 8.91 18.14 5.93
N MET A 91 7.99 18.33 5.00
CA MET A 91 7.07 17.33 4.51
C MET A 91 6.98 17.41 2.99
N ARG A 92 6.41 16.39 2.34
CA ARG A 92 6.19 16.44 0.89
C ARG A 92 5.34 17.66 0.51
N LEU A 93 5.91 18.53 -0.33
CA LEU A 93 5.28 19.77 -0.85
C LEU A 93 4.98 20.85 0.20
N ASP A 94 5.48 20.73 1.43
CA ASP A 94 5.29 21.74 2.48
C ASP A 94 6.52 21.75 3.40
N THR A 95 7.28 22.85 3.34
CA THR A 95 8.54 22.99 4.08
C THR A 95 8.61 24.37 4.73
N LYS A 96 8.90 24.40 6.02
CA LYS A 96 9.19 25.61 6.79
C LYS A 96 10.42 25.37 7.66
N VAL A 97 11.59 25.47 7.06
CA VAL A 97 12.90 25.43 7.72
C VAL A 97 13.71 26.66 7.34
N GLY A 98 14.55 27.13 8.23
CA GLY A 98 15.40 28.29 8.03
C GLY A 98 16.84 28.06 8.53
N PRO A 99 17.75 29.00 8.32
CA PRO A 99 19.15 28.85 8.72
C PRO A 99 19.36 28.77 10.25
N LYS A 100 18.34 29.13 11.02
CA LYS A 100 18.35 29.04 12.50
C LYS A 100 17.68 27.76 13.02
N THR A 101 17.19 26.89 12.14
CA THR A 101 16.47 25.67 12.55
C THR A 101 17.43 24.70 13.21
N ARG A 102 17.12 24.32 14.44
CA ARG A 102 17.86 23.37 15.27
C ARG A 102 17.07 22.11 15.61
N ILE A 103 15.75 22.17 15.50
CA ILE A 103 14.85 21.00 15.50
C ILE A 103 14.13 20.98 14.17
N GLU A 104 14.34 19.90 13.41
CA GLU A 104 13.64 19.66 12.16
C GLU A 104 12.69 18.49 12.32
N VAL A 105 11.38 18.76 12.26
CA VAL A 105 10.35 17.71 12.32
C VAL A 105 10.01 17.26 10.89
N VAL A 106 10.16 15.98 10.62
CA VAL A 106 9.95 15.46 9.28
C VAL A 106 8.93 14.30 9.28
N THR A 107 8.25 14.12 8.15
CA THR A 107 7.54 12.86 7.94
C THR A 107 8.52 11.77 7.54
N GLU A 108 8.24 10.54 7.94
CA GLU A 108 9.14 9.38 7.82
C GLU A 108 9.78 9.21 6.43
N GLY A 109 9.01 9.39 5.33
CA GLY A 109 9.54 9.29 3.97
C GLY A 109 10.56 10.39 3.57
N ILE A 110 10.76 11.42 4.40
CA ILE A 110 11.81 12.43 4.17
C ILE A 110 13.17 11.89 4.63
N LEU A 111 13.22 11.08 5.70
CA LEU A 111 14.48 10.52 6.21
C LEU A 111 15.21 9.69 5.16
N ALA A 112 14.52 8.83 4.43
CA ALA A 112 15.14 8.02 3.38
C ALA A 112 15.82 8.88 2.30
N ARG A 113 15.19 9.99 1.91
CA ARG A 113 15.79 10.96 0.97
C ARG A 113 17.00 11.69 1.55
N LEU A 114 16.95 12.08 2.83
CA LEU A 114 18.09 12.71 3.50
C LEU A 114 19.28 11.75 3.53
N LEU A 115 19.06 10.48 3.87
CA LEU A 115 20.09 9.44 3.87
C LEU A 115 20.66 9.16 2.48
N GLN A 116 19.84 9.20 1.43
CA GLN A 116 20.31 9.04 0.05
C GLN A 116 21.17 10.21 -0.43
N GLN A 117 20.86 11.44 0.03
CA GLN A 117 21.63 12.63 -0.32
C GLN A 117 22.92 12.75 0.50
N ASP A 118 22.84 12.39 1.76
CA ASP A 118 23.96 12.39 2.71
C ASP A 118 23.87 11.15 3.61
N PRO A 119 24.50 10.03 3.23
CA PRO A 119 24.49 8.79 4.01
C PRO A 119 25.03 8.95 5.44
N ALA A 120 25.87 9.97 5.68
CA ALA A 120 26.41 10.29 6.98
C ALA A 120 25.47 11.14 7.85
N LEU A 121 24.39 11.70 7.30
CA LEU A 121 23.53 12.66 8.00
C LEU A 121 24.35 13.76 8.71
N SER A 122 25.34 14.33 7.99
CA SER A 122 26.40 15.18 8.55
C SER A 122 25.86 16.39 9.34
N THR A 123 24.68 16.89 8.93
CA THR A 123 23.99 18.02 9.55
C THR A 123 23.31 17.67 10.88
N TYR A 124 23.06 16.37 11.12
CA TYR A 124 22.29 15.92 12.27
C TYR A 124 23.16 15.24 13.32
N ALA A 125 22.89 15.49 14.60
CA ALA A 125 23.56 14.85 15.74
C ALA A 125 22.75 13.69 16.33
N ILE A 126 21.44 13.71 16.14
CA ILE A 126 20.52 12.72 16.66
C ILE A 126 19.31 12.59 15.73
N VAL A 127 18.77 11.36 15.61
CA VAL A 127 17.51 11.05 14.96
C VAL A 127 16.54 10.50 16.00
N LEU A 128 15.38 11.15 16.13
CA LEU A 128 14.29 10.73 17.02
C LEU A 128 13.18 10.08 16.19
N PHE A 129 12.83 8.86 16.52
CA PHE A 129 11.71 8.13 15.93
C PHE A 129 10.52 8.20 16.89
N ASP A 130 9.55 9.09 16.63
CA ASP A 130 8.34 9.14 17.46
C ASP A 130 7.26 8.18 16.95
N GLU A 131 6.39 7.74 17.86
CA GLU A 131 5.33 6.77 17.62
C GLU A 131 5.77 5.48 16.91
N PHE A 132 7.00 5.02 17.16
CA PHE A 132 7.62 3.87 16.49
C PHE A 132 6.80 2.58 16.62
N HIS A 133 5.92 2.49 17.61
CA HIS A 133 4.99 1.37 17.76
C HIS A 133 3.94 1.24 16.63
N GLU A 134 3.74 2.27 15.81
CA GLU A 134 2.90 2.17 14.61
C GLU A 134 3.51 1.22 13.56
N ARG A 135 4.83 0.94 13.64
CA ARG A 135 5.56 0.01 12.79
C ARG A 135 5.29 0.24 11.30
N SER A 136 5.34 1.51 10.87
CA SER A 136 5.25 1.87 9.47
C SER A 136 6.46 1.33 8.69
N LEU A 137 6.26 1.03 7.40
CA LEU A 137 7.34 0.58 6.51
C LEU A 137 8.48 1.60 6.47
N GLN A 138 8.16 2.88 6.45
CA GLN A 138 9.13 3.98 6.36
C GLN A 138 9.93 4.15 7.64
N ALA A 139 9.32 3.99 8.83
CA ALA A 139 10.03 4.06 10.11
C ALA A 139 10.98 2.87 10.29
N ASP A 140 10.52 1.65 9.98
CA ASP A 140 11.34 0.45 10.04
C ASP A 140 12.54 0.55 9.07
N THR A 141 12.32 1.03 7.84
CA THR A 141 13.39 1.27 6.85
C THR A 141 14.35 2.35 7.31
N GLY A 142 13.82 3.48 7.78
CA GLY A 142 14.62 4.60 8.26
C GLY A 142 15.53 4.18 9.43
N LEU A 143 15.03 3.37 10.36
CA LEU A 143 15.83 2.86 11.47
C LEU A 143 16.95 1.92 10.98
N ALA A 144 16.64 0.99 10.05
CA ALA A 144 17.63 0.08 9.50
C ALA A 144 18.76 0.83 8.77
N LEU A 145 18.41 1.85 7.97
CA LEU A 145 19.39 2.70 7.27
C LEU A 145 20.20 3.58 8.23
N CYS A 146 19.58 4.11 9.30
CA CYS A 146 20.30 4.88 10.34
C CYS A 146 21.30 4.00 11.09
N LEU A 147 20.96 2.75 11.41
CA LEU A 147 21.89 1.80 12.03
C LEU A 147 23.06 1.47 11.11
N GLU A 148 22.79 1.32 9.81
CA GLU A 148 23.86 1.13 8.82
C GLU A 148 24.74 2.38 8.69
N SER A 149 24.16 3.58 8.70
CA SER A 149 24.89 4.86 8.74
C SER A 149 25.75 4.98 9.99
N GLN A 150 25.22 4.62 11.17
CA GLN A 150 26.02 4.55 12.40
C GLN A 150 27.23 3.63 12.26
N ARG A 151 27.01 2.43 11.72
CA ARG A 151 28.03 1.41 11.57
C ARG A 151 29.16 1.82 10.61
N LEU A 152 28.81 2.46 9.48
CA LEU A 152 29.74 2.74 8.38
C LEU A 152 30.37 4.13 8.44
N PHE A 153 29.60 5.14 8.85
CA PHE A 153 29.98 6.54 8.64
C PHE A 153 29.99 7.37 9.94
N ARG A 154 29.02 7.10 10.84
CA ARG A 154 28.72 8.01 11.96
C ARG A 154 28.53 7.24 13.28
N PRO A 155 29.59 6.63 13.84
CA PRO A 155 29.47 5.94 15.14
C PRO A 155 29.05 6.90 16.29
N ASP A 156 29.15 8.22 16.09
CA ASP A 156 28.72 9.27 17.01
C ASP A 156 27.24 9.68 16.87
N LEU A 157 26.56 9.28 15.75
CA LEU A 157 25.13 9.57 15.56
C LEU A 157 24.30 8.88 16.65
N ARG A 158 23.41 9.61 17.30
CA ARG A 158 22.54 9.05 18.33
C ARG A 158 21.19 8.71 17.75
N LEU A 159 20.60 7.58 18.19
CA LEU A 159 19.26 7.20 17.83
C LEU A 159 18.41 7.12 19.09
N LEU A 160 17.28 7.81 19.09
CA LEU A 160 16.28 7.75 20.16
C LEU A 160 14.97 7.25 19.59
N VAL A 161 14.55 6.05 20.03
CA VAL A 161 13.25 5.49 19.67
C VAL A 161 12.25 5.80 20.77
N MET A 162 11.14 6.46 20.43
CA MET A 162 10.06 6.81 21.34
C MET A 162 8.78 6.05 21.01
N SER A 163 8.14 5.48 22.03
CA SER A 163 6.99 4.61 21.87
C SER A 163 6.01 4.73 23.02
N ALA A 164 4.73 4.39 22.77
CA ALA A 164 3.72 4.29 23.83
C ALA A 164 3.49 2.85 24.32
N THR A 165 3.65 1.84 23.47
CA THR A 165 3.17 0.47 23.74
C THR A 165 4.09 -0.62 23.17
N LEU A 166 5.35 -0.30 22.86
CA LEU A 166 6.26 -1.25 22.22
C LEU A 166 6.79 -2.30 23.22
N ASP A 167 7.03 -3.51 22.73
CA ASP A 167 7.91 -4.45 23.40
C ASP A 167 9.36 -3.94 23.29
N CYS A 168 9.93 -3.56 24.44
CA CYS A 168 11.20 -2.87 24.49
C CYS A 168 12.40 -3.79 24.23
N GLY A 169 12.29 -5.07 24.54
CA GLY A 169 13.40 -6.03 24.46
C GLY A 169 14.01 -6.09 23.04
N PRO A 170 13.25 -6.48 22.02
CA PRO A 170 13.77 -6.61 20.67
C PRO A 170 14.31 -5.28 20.08
N VAL A 171 13.74 -4.15 20.47
CA VAL A 171 14.22 -2.83 20.01
C VAL A 171 15.50 -2.43 20.74
N SER A 172 15.59 -2.68 22.05
CA SER A 172 16.81 -2.46 22.81
C SER A 172 17.97 -3.29 22.26
N ASP A 173 17.72 -4.58 21.94
CA ASP A 173 18.71 -5.47 21.34
C ASP A 173 19.18 -4.94 19.98
N LEU A 174 18.25 -4.53 19.11
CA LEU A 174 18.55 -3.96 17.79
C LEU A 174 19.41 -2.70 17.89
N LEU A 175 19.17 -1.86 18.90
CA LEU A 175 19.92 -0.61 19.16
C LEU A 175 21.24 -0.86 19.93
N GLY A 176 21.73 -2.10 20.04
CA GLY A 176 22.97 -2.44 20.73
C GLY A 176 22.84 -2.46 22.24
N GLN A 177 21.78 -3.06 22.78
CA GLN A 177 21.43 -3.09 24.20
C GLN A 177 21.20 -1.69 24.77
N ALA A 178 20.46 -0.87 24.00
CA ALA A 178 20.15 0.49 24.41
C ALA A 178 19.34 0.51 25.71
N PRO A 179 19.65 1.42 26.65
CA PRO A 179 18.89 1.58 27.88
C PRO A 179 17.43 1.96 27.58
N VAL A 180 16.52 1.33 28.33
CA VAL A 180 15.09 1.61 28.28
C VAL A 180 14.72 2.56 29.40
N ILE A 181 14.14 3.70 29.06
CA ILE A 181 13.63 4.68 30.01
C ILE A 181 12.11 4.61 29.95
N ALA A 182 11.47 4.27 31.06
CA ALA A 182 10.02 4.24 31.17
C ALA A 182 9.51 5.47 31.90
N CYS A 183 8.48 6.11 31.33
CA CYS A 183 7.76 7.20 31.93
C CYS A 183 6.30 6.80 32.13
N ASP A 184 5.90 6.63 33.37
CA ASP A 184 4.51 6.35 33.71
C ASP A 184 3.70 7.62 33.54
N GLY A 185 2.86 7.63 32.50
CA GLY A 185 1.95 8.75 32.23
C GLY A 185 0.82 8.83 33.25
N ARG A 186 0.42 10.04 33.61
CA ARG A 186 -0.79 10.27 34.39
C ARG A 186 -1.98 10.19 33.45
N LEU A 187 -2.62 9.03 33.33
CA LEU A 187 -3.91 8.89 32.69
C LEU A 187 -4.99 8.91 33.76
N PHE A 188 -6.01 9.72 33.52
CA PHE A 188 -7.22 9.68 34.37
C PHE A 188 -8.00 8.39 34.09
N PRO A 189 -8.76 7.90 35.07
CA PRO A 189 -9.62 6.73 34.89
C PRO A 189 -10.59 6.91 33.71
N VAL A 190 -10.72 5.87 32.89
CA VAL A 190 -11.68 5.83 31.79
C VAL A 190 -12.59 4.63 31.97
N GLU A 191 -13.88 4.91 32.20
CA GLU A 191 -14.91 3.87 32.23
C GLU A 191 -15.08 3.28 30.82
N THR A 192 -14.98 1.95 30.69
CA THR A 192 -15.18 1.28 29.41
C THR A 192 -16.52 0.58 29.39
N ARG A 193 -17.36 0.93 28.42
CA ARG A 193 -18.68 0.34 28.20
C ARG A 193 -18.70 -0.48 26.92
N TYR A 194 -19.19 -1.70 26.99
CA TYR A 194 -19.32 -2.64 25.86
C TYR A 194 -20.83 -2.80 25.53
N LEU A 195 -21.09 -3.33 24.34
CA LEU A 195 -22.42 -3.81 24.00
C LEU A 195 -22.69 -5.15 24.69
N ASP A 196 -23.95 -5.38 25.10
CA ASP A 196 -24.38 -6.67 25.65
C ASP A 196 -24.44 -7.77 24.57
N GLN A 197 -24.73 -7.39 23.33
CA GLN A 197 -24.86 -8.29 22.18
C GLN A 197 -24.07 -7.76 21.00
N PRO A 198 -23.59 -8.65 20.09
CA PRO A 198 -22.92 -8.23 18.87
C PRO A 198 -23.77 -7.24 18.07
N LEU A 199 -23.10 -6.28 17.43
CA LEU A 199 -23.76 -5.25 16.66
C LEU A 199 -24.58 -5.87 15.52
N SER A 200 -25.89 -5.65 15.53
CA SER A 200 -26.79 -6.02 14.45
C SER A 200 -27.26 -4.78 13.69
N GLY A 201 -27.24 -4.85 12.34
CA GLY A 201 -27.70 -3.75 11.48
C GLY A 201 -26.59 -2.79 11.05
N HIS A 202 -26.99 -1.57 10.67
CA HIS A 202 -26.09 -0.60 10.07
C HIS A 202 -25.24 0.14 11.12
N LEU A 203 -23.93 0.18 10.91
CA LEU A 203 -22.95 0.81 11.80
C LEU A 203 -23.29 2.28 12.08
N ASP A 204 -23.67 3.05 11.07
CA ASP A 204 -23.99 4.47 11.19
C ASP A 204 -25.21 4.75 12.09
N VAL A 205 -26.18 3.84 12.11
CA VAL A 205 -27.33 3.91 13.05
C VAL A 205 -26.88 3.69 14.47
N ALA A 206 -26.09 2.65 14.72
CA ALA A 206 -25.57 2.33 16.05
C ALA A 206 -24.68 3.45 16.61
N VAL A 207 -23.81 4.03 15.77
CA VAL A 207 -22.95 5.18 16.13
C VAL A 207 -23.80 6.38 16.53
N VAL A 208 -24.83 6.73 15.74
CA VAL A 208 -25.72 7.87 16.06
C VAL A 208 -26.48 7.63 17.38
N GLN A 209 -26.93 6.40 17.64
CA GLN A 209 -27.58 6.05 18.91
C GLN A 209 -26.61 6.17 20.09
N ALA A 210 -25.36 5.71 19.94
CA ALA A 210 -24.32 5.85 20.96
C ALA A 210 -24.01 7.33 21.25
N ILE A 211 -23.87 8.16 20.20
CA ILE A 211 -23.69 9.62 20.35
C ILE A 211 -24.83 10.24 21.13
N ARG A 212 -26.10 9.94 20.78
CA ARG A 212 -27.26 10.47 21.47
C ARG A 212 -27.30 10.08 22.96
N ARG A 213 -26.99 8.80 23.25
CA ARG A 213 -26.89 8.29 24.62
C ARG A 213 -25.82 9.04 25.42
N SER A 214 -24.61 9.18 24.84
CA SER A 214 -23.53 9.88 25.51
C SER A 214 -23.80 11.39 25.67
N LEU A 215 -24.45 12.03 24.72
CA LEU A 215 -24.87 13.43 24.89
C LEU A 215 -25.83 13.64 26.07
N ALA A 216 -26.67 12.64 26.35
CA ALA A 216 -27.65 12.70 27.46
C ALA A 216 -27.04 12.30 28.82
N GLN A 217 -26.07 11.40 28.84
CA GLN A 217 -25.56 10.78 30.08
C GLN A 217 -24.19 11.30 30.52
N ASP A 218 -23.35 11.68 29.57
CA ASP A 218 -21.93 12.00 29.81
C ASP A 218 -21.67 13.49 29.59
N GLN A 219 -20.60 14.01 30.19
CA GLN A 219 -20.15 15.39 30.02
C GLN A 219 -18.93 15.49 29.08
N GLY A 220 -18.67 16.70 28.56
CA GLY A 220 -17.53 17.01 27.72
C GLY A 220 -17.78 16.71 26.23
N SER A 221 -16.78 16.95 25.41
CA SER A 221 -16.82 16.71 23.97
C SER A 221 -16.59 15.22 23.63
N LEU A 222 -17.08 14.81 22.46
CA LEU A 222 -17.06 13.42 22.02
C LEU A 222 -16.04 13.26 20.88
N LEU A 223 -15.27 12.17 20.91
CA LEU A 223 -14.43 11.70 19.79
C LEU A 223 -14.97 10.36 19.31
N VAL A 224 -15.39 10.29 18.06
CA VAL A 224 -16.00 9.12 17.45
C VAL A 224 -15.08 8.54 16.40
N PHE A 225 -14.59 7.31 16.61
CA PHE A 225 -13.73 6.63 15.65
C PHE A 225 -14.56 5.86 14.62
N LEU A 226 -14.36 6.17 13.35
CA LEU A 226 -15.04 5.59 12.20
C LEU A 226 -14.00 5.07 11.18
N PRO A 227 -14.30 4.00 10.42
CA PRO A 227 -13.31 3.40 9.52
C PRO A 227 -12.91 4.30 8.36
N GLY A 228 -13.78 5.18 7.88
CA GLY A 228 -13.48 6.00 6.72
C GLY A 228 -14.40 7.18 6.49
N MET A 229 -14.08 7.97 5.46
CA MET A 229 -14.80 9.20 5.11
C MET A 229 -16.27 8.96 4.74
N ALA A 230 -16.59 7.82 4.10
CA ALA A 230 -17.97 7.50 3.72
C ALA A 230 -18.86 7.32 4.96
N GLU A 231 -18.33 6.65 5.99
CA GLU A 231 -19.00 6.45 7.27
C GLU A 231 -19.13 7.79 8.01
N ILE A 232 -18.08 8.61 8.03
CA ILE A 232 -18.12 9.97 8.61
C ILE A 232 -19.25 10.78 8.00
N ARG A 233 -19.35 10.86 6.67
CA ARG A 233 -20.39 11.61 5.97
C ARG A 233 -21.80 11.08 6.25
N ARG A 234 -21.97 9.75 6.34
CA ARG A 234 -23.29 9.16 6.68
C ARG A 234 -23.73 9.51 8.10
N VAL A 235 -22.81 9.40 9.05
CA VAL A 235 -23.08 9.77 10.46
C VAL A 235 -23.33 11.27 10.58
N GLU A 236 -22.50 12.11 9.98
CA GLU A 236 -22.65 13.57 9.96
C GLU A 236 -24.03 13.99 9.45
N ARG A 237 -24.46 13.48 8.29
CA ARG A 237 -25.78 13.78 7.72
C ARG A 237 -26.89 13.42 8.68
N LYS A 238 -26.86 12.20 9.27
CA LYS A 238 -27.87 11.77 10.22
C LYS A 238 -27.88 12.62 11.50
N LEU A 239 -26.74 13.11 11.96
CA LEU A 239 -26.65 14.00 13.12
C LEU A 239 -27.21 15.39 12.81
N LEU A 240 -26.96 15.92 11.61
CA LEU A 240 -27.53 17.20 11.16
C LEU A 240 -29.08 17.13 11.08
N ASP A 241 -29.62 16.01 10.58
CA ASP A 241 -31.06 15.78 10.51
C ASP A 241 -31.76 15.73 11.91
N LEU A 242 -30.98 15.44 12.98
CA LEU A 242 -31.49 15.33 14.35
C LEU A 242 -31.67 16.67 15.10
N ASN A 243 -31.19 17.80 14.55
CA ASN A 243 -31.26 19.13 15.17
C ASN A 243 -30.85 19.14 16.66
N LEU A 244 -29.60 18.69 16.94
CA LEU A 244 -29.09 18.46 18.31
C LEU A 244 -28.95 19.74 19.18
N GLY A 245 -29.27 20.91 18.65
CA GLY A 245 -29.18 22.20 19.34
C GLY A 245 -27.93 23.01 18.93
N SER A 246 -28.00 24.34 19.12
CA SER A 246 -26.98 25.30 18.69
C SER A 246 -25.66 25.21 19.49
N ASN A 247 -25.68 24.56 20.64
CA ASN A 247 -24.52 24.36 21.52
C ASN A 247 -23.70 23.09 21.18
N ILE A 248 -24.06 22.37 20.10
CA ILE A 248 -23.32 21.17 19.64
C ILE A 248 -22.68 21.43 18.28
N LEU A 249 -21.37 21.31 18.22
CA LEU A 249 -20.58 21.46 17.01
C LEU A 249 -20.21 20.07 16.46
N ILE A 250 -20.60 19.75 15.23
CA ILE A 250 -20.17 18.55 14.52
C ILE A 250 -18.93 18.88 13.71
N ALA A 251 -17.84 18.15 13.91
CA ALA A 251 -16.54 18.41 13.30
C ALA A 251 -15.94 17.13 12.70
N PRO A 252 -16.07 16.89 11.38
CA PRO A 252 -15.34 15.83 10.71
C PRO A 252 -13.82 16.01 10.83
N LEU A 253 -13.06 14.90 10.95
CA LEU A 253 -11.59 14.90 11.01
C LEU A 253 -11.00 13.70 10.25
N HIS A 254 -10.48 13.96 9.07
CA HIS A 254 -9.78 12.97 8.25
C HIS A 254 -8.72 13.64 7.35
N GLY A 255 -7.78 12.86 6.82
CA GLY A 255 -6.61 13.37 6.11
C GLY A 255 -6.89 14.20 4.85
N ASP A 256 -8.04 14.02 4.21
CA ASP A 256 -8.39 14.72 2.95
C ASP A 256 -9.10 16.06 3.16
N LEU A 257 -9.35 16.46 4.39
CA LEU A 257 -9.96 17.76 4.66
C LEU A 257 -8.97 18.90 4.41
N PRO A 258 -9.46 20.08 3.97
CA PRO A 258 -8.66 21.29 3.98
C PRO A 258 -8.11 21.58 5.39
N GLN A 259 -6.91 22.17 5.45
CA GLN A 259 -6.24 22.43 6.71
C GLN A 259 -7.10 23.20 7.71
N GLU A 260 -7.78 24.26 7.27
CA GLU A 260 -8.67 25.06 8.12
C GLU A 260 -9.78 24.24 8.77
N ALA A 261 -10.30 23.22 8.07
CA ALA A 261 -11.30 22.31 8.62
C ALA A 261 -10.70 21.36 9.67
N GLN A 262 -9.48 20.87 9.43
CA GLN A 262 -8.74 20.06 10.39
C GLN A 262 -8.41 20.86 11.64
N ASP A 263 -7.92 22.09 11.49
CA ASP A 263 -7.58 22.99 12.60
C ASP A 263 -8.81 23.33 13.45
N ARG A 264 -9.97 23.58 12.82
CA ARG A 264 -11.26 23.78 13.54
C ARG A 264 -11.71 22.54 14.32
N ALA A 265 -11.47 21.34 13.79
CA ALA A 265 -11.82 20.10 14.49
C ALA A 265 -10.94 19.88 15.73
N ILE A 266 -9.68 20.34 15.71
CA ILE A 266 -8.72 20.19 16.81
C ILE A 266 -8.85 21.31 17.84
N ALA A 267 -9.07 22.54 17.41
CA ALA A 267 -9.11 23.74 18.27
C ALA A 267 -10.05 23.58 19.46
N PRO A 268 -9.76 24.21 20.62
CA PRO A 268 -10.67 24.22 21.76
C PRO A 268 -12.02 24.84 21.39
N THR A 269 -13.07 24.41 22.06
CA THR A 269 -14.42 24.97 21.91
C THR A 269 -14.67 26.13 22.87
N GLN A 270 -15.60 27.01 22.53
CA GLN A 270 -16.07 28.04 23.43
C GLN A 270 -16.74 27.42 24.67
N PRO A 271 -16.65 28.06 25.84
CA PRO A 271 -17.36 27.62 27.03
C PRO A 271 -18.86 27.40 26.75
N GLY A 272 -19.40 26.28 27.22
CA GLY A 272 -20.81 25.91 26.99
C GLY A 272 -21.06 25.18 25.65
N THR A 273 -20.11 25.09 24.73
CA THR A 273 -20.24 24.35 23.47
C THR A 273 -19.60 22.98 23.59
N ARG A 274 -20.33 21.94 23.21
CA ARG A 274 -19.83 20.56 23.10
C ARG A 274 -19.51 20.24 21.65
N LYS A 275 -18.39 19.56 21.41
CA LYS A 275 -17.96 19.15 20.08
C LYS A 275 -18.12 17.64 19.90
N ILE A 276 -18.61 17.23 18.73
CA ILE A 276 -18.61 15.84 18.27
C ILE A 276 -17.61 15.76 17.14
N VAL A 277 -16.42 15.19 17.41
CA VAL A 277 -15.39 14.98 16.40
C VAL A 277 -15.62 13.60 15.78
N LEU A 278 -15.91 13.55 14.47
CA LEU A 278 -16.06 12.31 13.71
C LEU A 278 -14.73 12.04 13.00
N ALA A 279 -13.94 11.11 13.51
CA ALA A 279 -12.56 10.91 13.06
C ALA A 279 -12.30 9.51 12.52
N THR A 280 -11.33 9.40 11.60
CA THR A 280 -10.66 8.15 11.27
C THR A 280 -9.55 7.86 12.29
N SER A 281 -8.72 6.83 12.04
CA SER A 281 -7.51 6.54 12.85
C SER A 281 -6.52 7.72 12.93
N ILE A 282 -6.72 8.83 12.21
CA ILE A 282 -5.89 10.04 12.32
C ILE A 282 -5.87 10.64 13.74
N ALA A 283 -6.94 10.43 14.50
CA ALA A 283 -7.04 10.90 15.89
C ALA A 283 -6.59 9.85 16.92
N GLU A 284 -6.05 8.71 16.49
CA GLU A 284 -5.65 7.62 17.38
C GLU A 284 -4.34 7.89 18.11
N THR A 285 -3.37 8.52 17.41
CA THR A 285 -2.01 8.84 17.95
C THR A 285 -1.67 10.31 17.67
N SER A 286 -0.61 10.83 18.29
CA SER A 286 0.07 12.12 18.01
C SER A 286 -0.78 13.40 17.99
N LEU A 287 -2.12 13.32 18.06
CA LEU A 287 -3.01 14.49 18.06
C LEU A 287 -3.66 14.68 19.43
N THR A 288 -3.61 15.90 19.96
CA THR A 288 -4.39 16.25 21.13
C THR A 288 -5.58 17.12 20.71
N ILE A 289 -6.78 16.66 21.03
CA ILE A 289 -8.02 17.39 20.81
C ILE A 289 -8.51 17.79 22.20
N ASP A 290 -8.59 19.07 22.44
CA ASP A 290 -8.96 19.57 23.77
C ASP A 290 -10.44 19.31 24.12
N GLY A 291 -10.70 19.04 25.38
CA GLY A 291 -12.05 18.87 25.93
C GLY A 291 -12.72 17.52 25.64
N ILE A 292 -12.00 16.55 25.05
CA ILE A 292 -12.53 15.20 24.83
C ILE A 292 -12.60 14.44 26.16
N ARG A 293 -13.80 14.01 26.54
CA ARG A 293 -14.06 13.16 27.71
C ARG A 293 -14.82 11.88 27.35
N VAL A 294 -15.40 11.84 26.15
CA VAL A 294 -16.14 10.67 25.68
C VAL A 294 -15.51 10.16 24.39
N VAL A 295 -15.20 8.88 24.34
CA VAL A 295 -14.78 8.18 23.13
C VAL A 295 -15.87 7.19 22.72
N ILE A 296 -16.25 7.19 21.46
CA ILE A 296 -17.08 6.16 20.85
C ILE A 296 -16.26 5.47 19.78
N ASP A 297 -16.01 4.18 19.95
CA ASP A 297 -15.18 3.41 19.05
C ASP A 297 -16.04 2.40 18.26
N ALA A 298 -16.05 2.54 16.93
CA ALA A 298 -16.76 1.63 16.04
C ALA A 298 -16.06 0.26 15.87
N GLY A 299 -14.85 0.08 16.42
CA GLY A 299 -14.11 -1.19 16.36
C GLY A 299 -13.53 -1.54 15.00
N LEU A 300 -13.52 -0.58 14.08
CA LEU A 300 -13.08 -0.77 12.70
C LEU A 300 -12.03 0.27 12.30
N LEU A 301 -11.17 -0.11 11.36
CA LEU A 301 -10.24 0.81 10.70
C LEU A 301 -10.03 0.40 9.25
N ARG A 302 -9.61 1.35 8.41
CA ARG A 302 -9.15 1.08 7.04
C ARG A 302 -7.64 1.09 6.98
N VAL A 303 -7.10 0.04 6.38
CA VAL A 303 -5.66 -0.14 6.18
C VAL A 303 -5.35 -0.38 4.72
N PRO A 304 -4.27 0.18 4.19
CA PRO A 304 -3.76 -0.23 2.89
C PRO A 304 -3.24 -1.67 3.01
N ARG A 305 -3.61 -2.53 2.08
CA ARG A 305 -3.09 -3.89 1.96
C ARG A 305 -2.74 -4.16 0.51
N PHE A 306 -1.50 -4.55 0.29
CA PHE A 306 -1.03 -4.98 -1.02
C PHE A 306 -1.48 -6.41 -1.29
N ASP A 307 -2.12 -6.62 -2.42
CA ASP A 307 -2.43 -7.96 -2.91
C ASP A 307 -1.35 -8.39 -3.92
N PRO A 308 -0.47 -9.32 -3.55
CA PRO A 308 0.59 -9.81 -4.44
C PRO A 308 0.06 -10.37 -5.77
N ARG A 309 -1.16 -10.90 -5.76
CA ARG A 309 -1.77 -11.51 -6.95
C ARG A 309 -2.18 -10.47 -7.98
N SER A 310 -2.72 -9.34 -7.54
CA SER A 310 -3.13 -8.25 -8.43
C SER A 310 -2.05 -7.19 -8.61
N GLY A 311 -1.04 -7.14 -7.74
CA GLY A 311 -0.03 -6.08 -7.69
C GLY A 311 -0.63 -4.72 -7.34
N LEU A 312 -1.73 -4.69 -6.59
CA LEU A 312 -2.45 -3.49 -6.18
C LEU A 312 -2.54 -3.36 -4.68
N THR A 313 -2.41 -2.13 -4.20
CA THR A 313 -2.70 -1.78 -2.81
C THR A 313 -4.13 -1.29 -2.69
N ARG A 314 -4.89 -1.85 -1.74
CA ARG A 314 -6.28 -1.52 -1.47
C ARG A 314 -6.51 -1.14 -0.04
N LEU A 315 -7.55 -0.33 0.18
CA LEU A 315 -8.03 -0.04 1.51
C LEU A 315 -9.03 -1.11 1.96
N GLU A 316 -8.59 -1.99 2.85
CA GLU A 316 -9.46 -2.97 3.51
C GLU A 316 -9.97 -2.42 4.83
N THR A 317 -11.24 -2.72 5.12
CA THR A 317 -11.82 -2.44 6.44
C THR A 317 -11.62 -3.68 7.31
N ILE A 318 -10.85 -3.52 8.38
CA ILE A 318 -10.52 -4.58 9.33
C ILE A 318 -10.97 -4.22 10.74
N ARG A 319 -11.03 -5.20 11.63
CA ARG A 319 -11.21 -4.98 13.07
C ARG A 319 -9.98 -4.28 13.65
N VAL A 320 -10.19 -3.44 14.65
CA VAL A 320 -9.11 -2.88 15.46
C VAL A 320 -8.40 -3.99 16.24
N THR A 321 -7.18 -3.72 16.66
CA THR A 321 -6.44 -4.56 17.59
C THR A 321 -6.65 -4.09 19.02
N GLN A 322 -6.27 -4.93 20.01
CA GLN A 322 -6.45 -4.57 21.43
C GLN A 322 -5.66 -3.30 21.79
N ASP A 323 -4.42 -3.18 21.32
CA ASP A 323 -3.58 -1.99 21.53
C ASP A 323 -4.18 -0.73 20.91
N SER A 324 -4.68 -0.80 19.66
CA SER A 324 -5.38 0.31 19.01
C SER A 324 -6.63 0.73 19.78
N ALA A 325 -7.45 -0.25 20.23
CA ALA A 325 -8.63 0.02 21.04
C ALA A 325 -8.28 0.69 22.39
N GLU A 326 -7.15 0.30 23.02
CA GLU A 326 -6.64 0.93 24.24
C GLU A 326 -6.12 2.35 24.00
N GLN A 327 -5.41 2.60 22.89
CA GLN A 327 -4.97 3.94 22.50
C GLN A 327 -6.15 4.88 22.27
N ARG A 328 -7.20 4.41 21.56
CA ARG A 328 -8.46 5.15 21.35
C ARG A 328 -9.14 5.46 22.68
N ARG A 329 -9.25 4.47 23.56
CA ARG A 329 -9.81 4.65 24.92
C ARG A 329 -9.06 5.73 25.70
N GLY A 330 -7.72 5.71 25.65
CA GLY A 330 -6.86 6.68 26.33
C GLY A 330 -7.09 8.14 25.90
N ARG A 331 -7.77 8.38 24.78
CA ARG A 331 -8.14 9.76 24.36
C ARG A 331 -9.15 10.42 25.29
N ALA A 332 -9.99 9.65 25.95
CA ALA A 332 -10.98 10.16 26.91
C ALA A 332 -10.36 10.56 28.27
N GLY A 333 -9.23 9.94 28.65
CA GLY A 333 -8.60 10.11 29.98
C GLY A 333 -7.39 11.04 30.01
N ARG A 334 -7.22 11.96 29.05
CA ARG A 334 -6.01 12.81 29.00
C ARG A 334 -5.97 13.95 30.02
N LEU A 335 -7.07 14.65 30.21
CA LEU A 335 -7.15 15.83 31.03
C LEU A 335 -8.01 15.61 32.28
N GLU A 336 -9.00 14.73 32.20
CA GLU A 336 -9.98 14.45 33.23
C GLU A 336 -10.49 12.99 33.10
N PRO A 337 -11.19 12.43 34.11
CA PRO A 337 -11.85 11.15 33.96
C PRO A 337 -12.85 11.15 32.81
N GLY A 338 -12.87 10.04 32.07
CA GLY A 338 -13.68 9.93 30.85
C GLY A 338 -14.41 8.60 30.69
N VAL A 339 -15.08 8.47 29.55
CA VAL A 339 -15.87 7.28 29.17
C VAL A 339 -15.48 6.83 27.77
N CYS A 340 -15.37 5.52 27.58
CA CYS A 340 -15.18 4.91 26.27
C CYS A 340 -16.28 3.89 25.98
N SER A 341 -17.13 4.18 25.01
CA SER A 341 -18.15 3.26 24.52
C SER A 341 -17.64 2.49 23.31
N ARG A 342 -17.44 1.19 23.46
CA ARG A 342 -17.02 0.26 22.42
C ARG A 342 -18.26 -0.37 21.78
N LEU A 343 -18.41 -0.23 20.46
CA LEU A 343 -19.57 -0.76 19.73
C LEU A 343 -19.39 -2.25 19.38
N TRP A 344 -18.88 -3.02 20.33
CA TRP A 344 -18.75 -4.48 20.28
C TRP A 344 -18.79 -5.06 21.69
N THR A 345 -18.91 -6.37 21.82
CA THR A 345 -19.01 -7.07 23.10
C THR A 345 -17.66 -7.27 23.77
N SER A 346 -17.65 -7.51 25.08
CA SER A 346 -16.44 -7.87 25.82
C SER A 346 -15.81 -9.18 25.31
N ALA A 347 -16.61 -10.16 24.90
CA ALA A 347 -16.14 -11.41 24.31
C ALA A 347 -15.44 -11.16 22.95
N GLU A 348 -16.03 -10.32 22.10
CA GLU A 348 -15.37 -9.92 20.85
C GLU A 348 -14.05 -9.18 21.11
N HIS A 349 -13.96 -8.36 22.17
CA HIS A 349 -12.72 -7.68 22.54
C HIS A 349 -11.60 -8.66 22.87
N GLN A 350 -11.90 -9.72 23.62
CA GLN A 350 -10.90 -10.76 23.95
C GLN A 350 -10.42 -11.52 22.72
N SER A 351 -11.22 -11.61 21.66
CA SER A 351 -10.86 -12.26 20.39
C SER A 351 -10.06 -11.37 19.43
N LEU A 352 -9.92 -10.07 19.73
CA LEU A 352 -9.10 -9.18 18.90
C LEU A 352 -7.63 -9.56 18.96
N ALA A 353 -6.93 -9.38 17.83
CA ALA A 353 -5.48 -9.53 17.79
C ALA A 353 -4.82 -8.56 18.81
N PRO A 354 -3.80 -8.98 19.56
CA PRO A 354 -3.16 -8.12 20.56
C PRO A 354 -2.57 -6.85 19.96
N ARG A 355 -1.86 -6.97 18.83
CA ARG A 355 -1.17 -5.88 18.13
C ARG A 355 -1.31 -6.01 16.62
N ARG A 356 -1.17 -4.89 15.94
CA ARG A 356 -1.13 -4.87 14.48
C ARG A 356 0.23 -5.40 13.99
N PRO A 357 0.26 -6.28 12.96
CA PRO A 357 1.51 -6.65 12.32
C PRO A 357 2.18 -5.41 11.70
N PRO A 358 3.53 -5.41 11.58
CA PRO A 358 4.24 -4.36 10.86
C PRO A 358 3.69 -4.16 9.44
N GLU A 359 3.62 -2.90 8.99
CA GLU A 359 3.12 -2.55 7.65
C GLU A 359 3.86 -3.27 6.52
N MET A 360 5.10 -3.63 6.75
CA MET A 360 5.97 -4.37 5.84
C MET A 360 5.36 -5.68 5.32
N PHE A 361 4.45 -6.31 6.08
CA PHE A 361 3.76 -7.53 5.66
C PHE A 361 2.59 -7.27 4.70
N ASP A 362 2.05 -6.06 4.72
CA ASP A 362 0.86 -5.66 3.97
C ASP A 362 1.19 -4.64 2.84
N ALA A 363 2.45 -4.21 2.72
CA ALA A 363 2.89 -3.17 1.78
C ALA A 363 3.43 -3.74 0.46
N ASP A 364 3.35 -2.93 -0.61
CA ASP A 364 4.13 -3.15 -1.83
C ASP A 364 5.60 -2.80 -1.54
N LEU A 365 6.49 -3.79 -1.69
CA LEU A 365 7.91 -3.63 -1.41
C LEU A 365 8.73 -3.13 -2.61
N ALA A 366 8.13 -2.88 -3.78
CA ALA A 366 8.88 -2.40 -4.94
C ALA A 366 9.53 -1.01 -4.70
N PRO A 367 8.85 -0.02 -4.08
CA PRO A 367 9.49 1.23 -3.69
C PRO A 367 10.65 1.03 -2.71
N LEU A 368 10.46 0.19 -1.68
CA LEU A 368 11.49 -0.13 -0.71
C LEU A 368 12.72 -0.75 -1.37
N LEU A 369 12.55 -1.76 -2.22
CA LEU A 369 13.66 -2.41 -2.89
C LEU A 369 14.45 -1.45 -3.80
N LEU A 370 13.76 -0.54 -4.47
CA LEU A 370 14.42 0.48 -5.28
C LEU A 370 15.26 1.43 -4.41
N GLU A 371 14.74 1.84 -3.26
CA GLU A 371 15.47 2.64 -2.28
C GLU A 371 16.71 1.91 -1.73
N LEU A 372 16.59 0.64 -1.36
CA LEU A 372 17.70 -0.17 -0.86
C LEU A 372 18.76 -0.41 -1.95
N ALA A 373 18.34 -0.65 -3.19
CA ALA A 373 19.27 -0.78 -4.31
C ALA A 373 20.01 0.54 -4.61
N LEU A 374 19.34 1.69 -4.44
CA LEU A 374 19.98 3.00 -4.54
C LEU A 374 20.98 3.24 -3.39
N TRP A 375 20.67 2.77 -2.18
CA TRP A 375 21.59 2.78 -1.03
C TRP A 375 22.82 1.90 -1.25
N GLY A 376 22.76 0.92 -2.17
CA GLY A 376 23.83 -0.02 -2.46
C GLY A 376 23.61 -1.42 -1.88
N THR A 377 22.46 -1.68 -1.28
CA THR A 377 22.10 -2.97 -0.70
C THR A 377 21.22 -3.77 -1.66
N ALA A 378 21.78 -4.79 -2.29
CA ALA A 378 21.03 -5.67 -3.19
C ALA A 378 20.14 -6.68 -2.46
N ASN A 379 20.54 -7.08 -1.26
CA ASN A 379 19.80 -8.03 -0.42
C ASN A 379 19.34 -7.34 0.88
N PRO A 380 18.02 -7.11 1.05
CA PRO A 380 17.50 -6.49 2.28
C PRO A 380 17.92 -7.18 3.58
N ALA A 381 18.19 -8.50 3.55
CA ALA A 381 18.61 -9.26 4.73
C ALA A 381 19.98 -8.85 5.29
N GLU A 382 20.77 -8.05 4.56
CA GLU A 382 22.06 -7.53 5.02
C GLU A 382 21.92 -6.40 6.04
N LEU A 383 20.77 -5.74 6.08
CA LEU A 383 20.49 -4.67 7.02
C LEU A 383 19.93 -5.20 8.35
N SER A 384 20.11 -4.43 9.40
CA SER A 384 19.58 -4.72 10.72
C SER A 384 18.12 -4.30 10.84
N TRP A 385 17.21 -5.26 10.75
CA TRP A 385 15.77 -5.05 10.87
C TRP A 385 15.22 -5.50 12.21
N LEU A 386 14.27 -4.76 12.76
CA LEU A 386 13.46 -5.27 13.87
C LEU A 386 12.60 -6.46 13.41
N THR A 387 12.07 -6.39 12.21
CA THR A 387 11.36 -7.46 11.53
C THR A 387 11.79 -7.43 10.06
N PRO A 388 12.44 -8.47 9.52
CA PRO A 388 12.92 -8.44 8.14
C PRO A 388 11.75 -8.51 7.13
N PRO A 389 11.92 -7.93 5.94
CA PRO A 389 10.94 -8.02 4.87
C PRO A 389 10.65 -9.47 4.46
N PRO A 390 9.38 -9.84 4.18
CA PRO A 390 9.02 -11.19 3.75
C PRO A 390 9.71 -11.57 2.43
N ALA A 391 10.41 -12.70 2.41
CA ALA A 391 11.20 -13.13 1.25
C ALA A 391 10.38 -13.25 -0.05
N GLY A 392 9.12 -13.71 0.04
CA GLY A 392 8.22 -13.80 -1.12
C GLY A 392 7.85 -12.43 -1.70
N ALA A 393 7.58 -11.45 -0.85
CA ALA A 393 7.29 -10.08 -1.27
C ALA A 393 8.54 -9.39 -1.87
N VAL A 394 9.71 -9.65 -1.29
CA VAL A 394 11.01 -9.19 -1.84
C VAL A 394 11.26 -9.78 -3.24
N ALA A 395 11.02 -11.08 -3.42
CA ALA A 395 11.22 -11.74 -4.73
C ALA A 395 10.29 -11.14 -5.80
N GLN A 396 9.03 -10.93 -5.48
CA GLN A 396 8.05 -10.31 -6.38
C GLN A 396 8.40 -8.86 -6.73
N ALA A 397 8.82 -8.07 -5.74
CA ALA A 397 9.24 -6.69 -5.97
C ALA A 397 10.50 -6.64 -6.84
N ARG A 398 11.45 -7.56 -6.65
CA ARG A 398 12.65 -7.69 -7.49
C ARG A 398 12.29 -8.05 -8.93
N GLU A 399 11.41 -9.02 -9.14
CA GLU A 399 10.92 -9.40 -10.46
C GLU A 399 10.30 -8.21 -11.20
N LEU A 400 9.44 -7.45 -10.51
CA LEU A 400 8.85 -6.24 -11.07
C LEU A 400 9.94 -5.22 -11.46
N LEU A 401 10.86 -4.88 -10.55
CA LEU A 401 11.89 -3.88 -10.80
C LEU A 401 12.87 -4.30 -11.92
N THR A 402 13.19 -5.59 -12.01
CA THR A 402 13.98 -6.14 -13.12
C THR A 402 13.19 -6.05 -14.43
N GLY A 403 11.91 -6.38 -14.42
CA GLY A 403 11.00 -6.26 -15.57
C GLY A 403 10.85 -4.82 -16.09
N LEU A 404 10.94 -3.83 -15.20
CA LEU A 404 10.95 -2.40 -15.53
C LEU A 404 12.36 -1.87 -15.88
N GLY A 405 13.39 -2.70 -15.85
CA GLY A 405 14.77 -2.29 -16.12
C GLY A 405 15.41 -1.42 -15.02
N ALA A 406 14.80 -1.36 -13.83
CA ALA A 406 15.34 -0.62 -12.69
C ALA A 406 16.49 -1.36 -12.00
N LEU A 407 16.45 -2.69 -12.01
CA LEU A 407 17.51 -3.57 -11.50
C LEU A 407 18.05 -4.47 -12.62
N ASN A 408 19.34 -4.81 -12.52
CA ASN A 408 19.95 -5.86 -13.35
C ASN A 408 19.66 -7.27 -12.76
N ALA A 409 20.16 -8.32 -13.41
CA ALA A 409 19.97 -9.70 -12.99
C ALA A 409 20.56 -10.00 -11.59
N GLU A 410 21.60 -9.29 -11.20
CA GLU A 410 22.27 -9.39 -9.90
C GLU A 410 21.54 -8.59 -8.80
N GLY A 411 20.47 -7.86 -9.14
CA GLY A 411 19.70 -7.03 -8.21
C GLY A 411 20.28 -5.65 -7.93
N GLN A 412 21.30 -5.24 -8.68
CA GLN A 412 21.93 -3.93 -8.57
C GLN A 412 21.13 -2.89 -9.36
N ILE A 413 21.15 -1.64 -8.88
CA ILE A 413 20.42 -0.54 -9.52
C ILE A 413 21.07 -0.13 -10.84
N THR A 414 20.26 -0.01 -11.89
CA THR A 414 20.67 0.48 -13.21
C THR A 414 20.71 2.00 -13.26
N ALA A 415 21.22 2.59 -14.37
CA ALA A 415 21.10 4.03 -14.61
C ALA A 415 19.63 4.48 -14.68
N HIS A 416 18.77 3.67 -15.32
CA HIS A 416 17.32 3.92 -15.37
C HIS A 416 16.68 3.84 -13.97
N GLY A 417 17.06 2.84 -13.16
CA GLY A 417 16.60 2.71 -11.79
C GLY A 417 16.95 3.91 -10.91
N ARG A 418 18.16 4.49 -11.08
CA ARG A 418 18.55 5.71 -10.37
C ARG A 418 17.65 6.89 -10.73
N GLN A 419 17.39 7.10 -12.02
CA GLN A 419 16.45 8.14 -12.47
C GLN A 419 15.03 7.90 -11.94
N MET A 420 14.57 6.64 -11.90
CA MET A 420 13.27 6.30 -11.30
C MET A 420 13.21 6.65 -9.81
N ALA A 421 14.28 6.40 -9.07
CA ALA A 421 14.34 6.68 -7.62
C ALA A 421 14.33 8.19 -7.28
N GLU A 422 14.78 9.05 -8.20
CA GLU A 422 14.70 10.51 -8.04
C GLU A 422 13.26 11.05 -8.06
N LEU A 423 12.35 10.32 -8.74
CA LEU A 423 10.95 10.72 -8.84
C LEU A 423 10.16 10.28 -7.59
N PRO A 424 9.33 11.16 -7.00
CA PRO A 424 8.53 10.82 -5.81
C PRO A 424 7.27 10.01 -6.17
N LEU A 425 7.48 8.90 -6.90
CA LEU A 425 6.44 8.08 -7.50
C LEU A 425 6.68 6.60 -7.26
N HIS A 426 5.60 5.83 -7.40
CA HIS A 426 5.72 4.38 -7.50
C HIS A 426 6.61 3.99 -8.70
N PRO A 427 7.50 2.98 -8.62
CA PRO A 427 8.42 2.61 -9.70
C PRO A 427 7.74 2.40 -11.07
N ARG A 428 6.55 1.83 -11.11
CA ARG A 428 5.75 1.67 -12.35
C ARG A 428 5.49 3.00 -13.05
N LEU A 429 5.05 4.01 -12.29
CA LEU A 429 4.74 5.34 -12.83
C LEU A 429 6.01 6.12 -13.16
N ALA A 430 7.06 5.98 -12.34
CA ALA A 430 8.37 6.57 -12.62
C ALA A 430 8.95 6.04 -13.94
N HIS A 431 8.87 4.72 -14.16
CA HIS A 431 9.27 4.08 -15.42
C HIS A 431 8.47 4.65 -16.61
N MET A 432 7.14 4.74 -16.50
CA MET A 432 6.28 5.31 -17.54
C MET A 432 6.69 6.75 -17.89
N LEU A 433 6.92 7.59 -16.89
CA LEU A 433 7.31 8.98 -17.11
C LEU A 433 8.65 9.09 -17.86
N LEU A 434 9.66 8.38 -17.41
CA LEU A 434 10.99 8.42 -18.02
C LEU A 434 10.99 7.86 -19.46
N THR A 435 10.25 6.77 -19.67
CA THR A 435 10.17 6.13 -20.99
C THR A 435 9.27 6.93 -21.95
N SER A 436 8.36 7.78 -21.46
CA SER A 436 7.54 8.67 -22.29
C SER A 436 8.34 9.80 -22.94
N VAL A 437 9.52 10.14 -22.41
CA VAL A 437 10.37 11.25 -22.91
C VAL A 437 10.78 11.03 -24.37
N PRO A 438 11.42 9.92 -24.77
CA PRO A 438 11.76 9.69 -26.18
C PRO A 438 10.55 9.53 -27.09
N LEU A 439 9.38 9.14 -26.54
CA LEU A 439 8.13 9.03 -27.28
C LEU A 439 7.43 10.38 -27.49
N GLN A 440 7.94 11.45 -26.90
CA GLN A 440 7.35 12.81 -26.91
C GLN A 440 5.92 12.86 -26.29
N LEU A 441 5.63 12.00 -25.33
CA LEU A 441 4.34 11.88 -24.62
C LEU A 441 4.42 12.32 -23.16
N THR A 442 5.43 13.10 -22.77
CA THR A 442 5.73 13.44 -21.38
C THR A 442 4.58 14.16 -20.67
N SER A 443 3.91 15.11 -21.34
CA SER A 443 2.77 15.84 -20.75
C SER A 443 1.63 14.90 -20.40
N LEU A 444 1.22 14.08 -21.37
CA LEU A 444 0.17 13.08 -21.18
C LEU A 444 0.53 12.05 -20.11
N ALA A 445 1.79 11.58 -20.07
CA ALA A 445 2.27 10.65 -19.06
C ALA A 445 2.20 11.27 -17.65
N CYS A 446 2.56 12.55 -17.48
CA CYS A 446 2.45 13.25 -16.20
C CYS A 446 1.00 13.40 -15.74
N GLU A 447 0.08 13.75 -16.64
CA GLU A 447 -1.35 13.85 -16.34
C GLU A 447 -1.92 12.47 -15.95
N LEU A 448 -1.58 11.43 -16.71
CA LEU A 448 -2.00 10.06 -16.44
C LEU A 448 -1.46 9.55 -15.09
N ALA A 449 -0.19 9.78 -14.82
CA ALA A 449 0.41 9.42 -13.52
C ALA A 449 -0.25 10.18 -12.36
N ALA A 450 -0.59 11.46 -12.55
CA ALA A 450 -1.27 12.26 -11.54
C ALA A 450 -2.70 11.76 -11.29
N LEU A 451 -3.43 11.40 -12.34
CA LEU A 451 -4.77 10.80 -12.23
C LEU A 451 -4.73 9.47 -11.47
N LEU A 452 -3.76 8.61 -11.78
CA LEU A 452 -3.58 7.31 -11.12
C LEU A 452 -3.08 7.41 -9.67
N SER A 453 -2.48 8.53 -9.28
CA SER A 453 -2.00 8.80 -7.92
C SER A 453 -3.04 9.50 -7.02
N GLU A 454 -4.11 10.02 -7.62
CA GLU A 454 -5.20 10.71 -6.92
C GLU A 454 -6.47 9.83 -6.91
N ARG A 455 -7.46 10.25 -6.12
CA ARG A 455 -8.78 9.64 -6.19
C ARG A 455 -9.45 9.99 -7.52
N ASP A 456 -10.31 9.09 -8.00
CA ASP A 456 -11.06 9.34 -9.23
C ASP A 456 -11.78 10.71 -9.19
N ILE A 457 -11.54 11.50 -10.21
CA ILE A 457 -12.12 12.84 -10.39
C ILE A 457 -13.60 12.79 -10.74
N LEU A 458 -14.12 11.63 -11.15
CA LEU A 458 -15.52 11.39 -11.46
C LEU A 458 -16.24 10.70 -10.30
N ARG A 459 -17.40 11.21 -9.94
CA ARG A 459 -18.26 10.66 -8.89
C ARG A 459 -19.65 10.40 -9.45
N GLY A 460 -19.97 9.14 -9.68
CA GLY A 460 -21.29 8.72 -10.11
C GLY A 460 -22.22 8.33 -8.97
N PRO A 461 -23.53 8.25 -9.23
CA PRO A 461 -24.50 7.64 -8.31
C PRO A 461 -24.14 6.17 -8.03
N SER A 462 -24.79 5.58 -7.02
CA SER A 462 -24.56 4.17 -6.68
C SER A 462 -24.76 3.27 -7.90
N GLY A 463 -23.74 2.48 -8.25
CA GLY A 463 -23.78 1.60 -9.41
C GLY A 463 -23.26 2.19 -10.72
N TRP A 464 -23.04 3.51 -10.80
CA TRP A 464 -22.42 4.12 -11.98
C TRP A 464 -20.94 3.74 -12.03
N ARG A 465 -20.48 3.30 -13.19
CA ARG A 465 -19.09 2.98 -13.47
C ARG A 465 -18.80 3.26 -14.94
N ASN A 466 -17.63 3.74 -15.20
CA ASN A 466 -17.03 3.84 -16.52
C ASN A 466 -15.53 3.65 -16.32
N ALA A 467 -14.96 2.63 -16.94
CA ALA A 467 -13.57 2.23 -16.74
C ALA A 467 -12.58 2.98 -17.63
N ASP A 468 -13.04 3.75 -18.61
CA ASP A 468 -12.18 4.40 -19.60
C ASP A 468 -11.42 5.60 -19.00
N LEU A 469 -10.08 5.46 -18.93
CA LEU A 469 -9.21 6.54 -18.46
C LEU A 469 -9.18 7.75 -19.40
N ARG A 470 -9.45 7.56 -20.68
CA ARG A 470 -9.53 8.67 -21.67
C ARG A 470 -10.60 9.67 -21.29
N LEU A 471 -11.72 9.20 -20.75
CA LEU A 471 -12.79 10.08 -20.26
C LEU A 471 -12.32 11.01 -19.13
N ARG A 472 -11.43 10.52 -18.23
CA ARG A 472 -10.88 11.35 -17.15
C ARG A 472 -9.95 12.43 -17.72
N LEU A 473 -9.19 12.11 -18.75
CA LEU A 473 -8.34 13.08 -19.45
C LEU A 473 -9.16 14.15 -20.17
N ASP A 474 -10.24 13.77 -20.88
CA ASP A 474 -11.16 14.70 -21.53
C ASP A 474 -11.76 15.70 -20.54
N VAL A 475 -12.21 15.19 -19.38
CA VAL A 475 -12.72 16.03 -18.29
C VAL A 475 -11.62 16.91 -17.70
N LEU A 476 -10.39 16.39 -17.55
CA LEU A 476 -9.25 17.16 -17.09
C LEU A 476 -8.93 18.31 -18.06
N HIS A 477 -9.06 18.09 -19.37
CA HIS A 477 -8.86 19.12 -20.41
C HIS A 477 -10.03 20.10 -20.56
N GLY A 478 -11.15 19.85 -19.86
CA GLY A 478 -12.31 20.74 -19.85
C GLY A 478 -13.25 20.58 -21.03
N GLU A 479 -13.14 19.48 -21.78
CA GLU A 479 -13.90 19.26 -23.03
C GLU A 479 -15.33 18.73 -22.82
N HIS A 480 -15.63 18.22 -21.62
CA HIS A 480 -16.96 17.69 -21.31
C HIS A 480 -17.47 18.14 -19.94
N ASP A 481 -18.56 18.91 -19.93
CA ASP A 481 -19.51 18.85 -18.81
C ASP A 481 -20.21 17.48 -18.93
N TYR A 482 -19.67 16.48 -18.21
CA TYR A 482 -20.08 15.11 -18.39
C TYR A 482 -21.53 14.85 -17.98
N ALA A 483 -22.38 14.66 -18.97
CA ALA A 483 -23.83 14.46 -18.82
C ALA A 483 -24.23 12.99 -18.44
N GLY A 484 -23.28 12.07 -18.26
CA GLY A 484 -23.54 10.65 -17.98
C GLY A 484 -23.98 10.33 -16.56
N GLY A 485 -24.49 11.31 -15.80
CA GLY A 485 -24.93 11.12 -14.41
C GLY A 485 -23.83 11.16 -13.36
N ALA A 486 -22.55 11.35 -13.75
CA ALA A 486 -21.44 11.57 -12.83
C ALA A 486 -21.20 13.07 -12.61
N THR A 487 -20.71 13.42 -11.43
CA THR A 487 -20.26 14.76 -11.08
C THR A 487 -18.74 14.83 -11.09
N VAL A 488 -18.19 15.95 -11.55
CA VAL A 488 -16.75 16.21 -11.59
C VAL A 488 -16.30 16.84 -10.27
N ASP A 489 -15.29 16.27 -9.64
CA ASP A 489 -14.60 16.88 -8.49
C ASP A 489 -13.57 17.91 -9.00
N ARG A 490 -13.99 19.16 -9.14
CA ARG A 490 -13.14 20.26 -9.64
C ARG A 490 -11.88 20.48 -8.80
N SER A 491 -11.97 20.24 -7.48
CA SER A 491 -10.81 20.38 -6.58
C SER A 491 -9.79 19.28 -6.83
N ALA A 492 -10.23 18.05 -7.09
CA ALA A 492 -9.36 16.95 -7.50
C ALA A 492 -8.70 17.23 -8.85
N CYS A 493 -9.45 17.74 -9.85
CA CYS A 493 -8.88 18.16 -11.14
C CYS A 493 -7.76 19.19 -10.99
N GLN A 494 -7.94 20.20 -10.14
CA GLN A 494 -6.90 21.20 -9.89
C GLN A 494 -5.66 20.59 -9.24
N ARG A 495 -5.84 19.65 -8.29
CA ARG A 495 -4.69 18.95 -7.69
C ARG A 495 -3.95 18.10 -8.71
N VAL A 496 -4.68 17.35 -9.55
CA VAL A 496 -4.10 16.53 -10.63
C VAL A 496 -3.25 17.38 -11.56
N ARG A 497 -3.80 18.49 -12.10
CA ARG A 497 -3.07 19.40 -12.98
C ARG A 497 -1.81 19.94 -12.34
N ARG A 498 -1.91 20.47 -11.11
CA ARG A 498 -0.77 20.99 -10.38
C ARG A 498 0.32 19.94 -10.15
N THR A 499 -0.08 18.71 -9.85
CA THR A 499 0.85 17.60 -9.65
C THR A 499 1.54 17.20 -10.94
N ALA A 500 0.78 17.12 -12.05
CA ALA A 500 1.33 16.84 -13.38
C ALA A 500 2.36 17.91 -13.80
N ASP A 501 2.04 19.20 -13.61
CA ASP A 501 2.94 20.33 -13.91
C ASP A 501 4.26 20.22 -13.10
N LEU A 502 4.17 19.89 -11.82
CA LEU A 502 5.35 19.73 -10.96
C LEU A 502 6.25 18.59 -11.45
N TRP A 503 5.68 17.45 -11.85
CA TRP A 503 6.49 16.33 -12.37
C TRP A 503 7.06 16.63 -13.75
N GLN A 504 6.30 17.31 -14.61
CA GLN A 504 6.79 17.74 -15.93
C GLN A 504 8.01 18.68 -15.82
N GLN A 505 8.07 19.52 -14.77
CA GLN A 505 9.24 20.39 -14.52
C GLN A 505 10.47 19.62 -14.06
N GLN A 506 10.31 18.43 -13.46
CA GLN A 506 11.42 17.58 -12.99
C GLN A 506 12.01 16.70 -14.10
N LEU A 507 11.29 16.53 -15.19
CA LEU A 507 11.75 15.72 -16.34
C LEU A 507 12.59 16.53 -17.33
N PRO A 508 13.47 15.90 -18.11
CA PRO A 508 14.26 16.58 -19.15
C PRO A 508 13.36 17.33 -20.11
N LYS A 509 13.69 18.61 -20.36
CA LYS A 509 12.94 19.44 -21.32
C LYS A 509 13.14 18.90 -22.73
N GLN A 510 12.05 18.65 -23.42
CA GLN A 510 12.08 18.25 -24.83
C GLN A 510 12.46 19.46 -25.71
N ALA A 511 13.40 19.23 -26.64
CA ALA A 511 13.87 20.27 -27.56
C ALA A 511 12.79 20.69 -28.58
N ASN A 512 11.86 19.79 -28.93
CA ASN A 512 10.76 20.03 -29.86
C ASN A 512 9.43 19.64 -29.19
N LYS A 513 8.51 20.60 -29.03
CA LYS A 513 7.12 20.30 -28.67
C LYS A 513 6.46 19.66 -29.91
N ARG A 514 6.07 18.39 -29.80
CA ARG A 514 5.15 17.79 -30.75
C ARG A 514 3.84 18.58 -30.69
N GLN A 515 3.41 19.19 -31.76
CA GLN A 515 2.01 19.58 -31.93
C GLN A 515 1.23 18.31 -32.28
N ALA A 516 1.04 17.44 -31.27
CA ALA A 516 0.20 16.27 -31.47
C ALA A 516 -1.26 16.71 -31.55
N ASP A 517 -2.01 16.09 -32.45
CA ASP A 517 -3.46 16.19 -32.44
C ASP A 517 -3.97 15.55 -31.14
N LYS A 518 -4.84 16.21 -30.40
CA LYS A 518 -5.38 15.69 -29.12
C LYS A 518 -5.97 14.30 -29.25
N GLN A 519 -6.46 13.94 -30.40
CA GLN A 519 -7.04 12.61 -30.66
C GLN A 519 -5.95 11.54 -30.75
N GLU A 520 -4.75 11.88 -31.25
CA GLU A 520 -3.57 10.97 -31.19
C GLU A 520 -3.05 10.78 -29.77
N ASP A 521 -3.10 11.82 -28.92
CA ASP A 521 -2.71 11.73 -27.52
C ASP A 521 -3.62 10.76 -26.75
N LEU A 522 -4.94 10.82 -26.92
CA LEU A 522 -5.87 9.90 -26.28
C LEU A 522 -5.69 8.43 -26.74
N GLN A 523 -5.28 8.21 -27.99
CA GLN A 523 -4.92 6.88 -28.48
C GLN A 523 -3.65 6.34 -27.85
N SER A 524 -2.74 7.22 -27.38
CA SER A 524 -1.48 6.84 -26.75
C SER A 524 -1.62 6.50 -25.26
N VAL A 525 -2.80 6.66 -24.65
CA VAL A 525 -3.03 6.34 -23.23
C VAL A 525 -2.75 4.88 -22.93
N GLY A 526 -3.24 3.96 -23.76
CA GLY A 526 -2.98 2.53 -23.61
C GLY A 526 -1.50 2.17 -23.73
N LEU A 527 -0.78 2.81 -24.66
CA LEU A 527 0.67 2.65 -24.81
C LEU A 527 1.42 3.07 -23.54
N LEU A 528 1.09 4.24 -22.98
CA LEU A 528 1.70 4.71 -21.72
C LEU A 528 1.38 3.79 -20.55
N LEU A 529 0.13 3.34 -20.44
CA LEU A 529 -0.23 2.37 -19.41
C LEU A 529 0.51 1.04 -19.57
N ALA A 530 0.76 0.57 -20.79
CA ALA A 530 1.53 -0.64 -21.03
C ALA A 530 2.94 -0.51 -20.44
N LEU A 531 3.58 0.65 -20.52
CA LEU A 531 4.87 0.90 -19.87
C LEU A 531 4.80 0.74 -18.34
N ALA A 532 3.73 1.25 -17.71
CA ALA A 532 3.57 1.14 -16.25
C ALA A 532 3.15 -0.26 -15.79
N TYR A 533 2.31 -0.93 -16.57
CA TYR A 533 1.63 -2.17 -16.21
C TYR A 533 1.78 -3.26 -17.27
N PRO A 534 3.00 -3.70 -17.61
CA PRO A 534 3.23 -4.72 -18.63
C PRO A 534 2.57 -6.05 -18.30
N ASP A 535 2.48 -6.40 -17.04
CA ASP A 535 1.83 -7.59 -16.50
C ASP A 535 0.29 -7.57 -16.58
N ARG A 536 -0.30 -6.40 -16.88
CA ARG A 536 -1.76 -6.17 -16.94
C ARG A 536 -2.24 -5.78 -18.35
N ILE A 537 -1.41 -5.98 -19.36
CA ILE A 537 -1.86 -6.01 -20.74
C ILE A 537 -2.83 -7.17 -20.85
N ALA A 538 -4.02 -6.95 -21.39
CA ALA A 538 -5.13 -7.90 -21.37
C ALA A 538 -5.70 -8.10 -22.76
N GLN A 539 -5.92 -9.34 -23.14
CA GLN A 539 -6.49 -9.76 -24.43
C GLN A 539 -7.90 -10.28 -24.22
N ARG A 540 -8.83 -9.82 -25.05
CA ARG A 540 -10.23 -10.29 -25.04
C ARG A 540 -10.30 -11.77 -25.37
N GLN A 541 -11.06 -12.51 -24.58
CA GLN A 541 -11.32 -13.92 -24.81
C GLN A 541 -12.50 -14.13 -25.78
N GLN A 542 -12.44 -15.19 -26.56
CA GLN A 542 -13.56 -15.56 -27.42
C GLN A 542 -14.80 -15.92 -26.59
N GLY A 543 -15.96 -15.34 -26.92
CA GLY A 543 -17.22 -15.54 -26.24
C GLY A 543 -18.09 -14.27 -26.22
N ASN A 544 -19.30 -14.38 -25.68
CA ASN A 544 -20.25 -13.26 -25.60
C ASN A 544 -19.97 -12.33 -24.39
N ASP A 545 -19.19 -12.78 -23.40
CA ASP A 545 -18.87 -12.01 -22.22
C ASP A 545 -17.59 -11.18 -22.45
N ALA A 546 -17.57 -9.92 -22.00
CA ALA A 546 -16.38 -9.06 -22.03
C ALA A 546 -15.35 -9.54 -21.00
N ARG A 547 -14.76 -10.73 -21.26
CA ARG A 547 -13.70 -11.36 -20.45
C ARG A 547 -12.35 -11.16 -21.08
N TYR A 548 -11.36 -10.93 -20.27
CA TYR A 548 -10.00 -10.66 -20.68
C TYR A 548 -9.01 -11.57 -19.95
N LEU A 549 -7.99 -12.04 -20.65
CA LEU A 549 -6.84 -12.71 -20.06
C LEU A 549 -5.69 -11.70 -20.00
N MET A 550 -5.06 -11.53 -18.83
CA MET A 550 -3.90 -10.65 -18.67
C MET A 550 -2.59 -11.38 -18.97
N ALA A 551 -1.55 -10.62 -19.29
CA ALA A 551 -0.20 -11.12 -19.57
C ALA A 551 0.39 -11.96 -18.41
N ASN A 552 -0.02 -11.69 -17.18
CA ASN A 552 0.32 -12.49 -15.99
C ASN A 552 -0.51 -13.78 -15.82
N GLY A 553 -1.39 -14.12 -16.76
CA GLY A 553 -2.21 -15.33 -16.76
C GLY A 553 -3.52 -15.24 -15.97
N ARG A 554 -3.86 -14.09 -15.36
CA ARG A 554 -5.11 -13.90 -14.63
C ARG A 554 -6.23 -13.43 -15.53
N GLY A 555 -7.46 -13.81 -15.18
CA GLY A 555 -8.67 -13.31 -15.85
C GLY A 555 -9.17 -12.00 -15.27
N ALA A 556 -9.73 -11.15 -16.13
CA ALA A 556 -10.43 -9.93 -15.76
C ALA A 556 -11.74 -9.77 -16.54
N LEU A 557 -12.72 -9.05 -15.98
CA LEU A 557 -14.02 -8.81 -16.61
C LEU A 557 -14.62 -7.47 -16.18
N PHE A 558 -15.50 -6.94 -16.99
CA PHE A 558 -16.36 -5.84 -16.59
C PHE A 558 -17.59 -6.35 -15.83
N ALA A 559 -17.87 -5.78 -14.65
CA ALA A 559 -19.06 -6.16 -13.88
C ALA A 559 -20.40 -5.71 -14.52
N ASN A 560 -20.34 -4.64 -15.30
CA ASN A 560 -21.46 -4.06 -16.05
C ASN A 560 -21.00 -3.84 -17.50
N PRO A 561 -21.94 -3.73 -18.46
CA PRO A 561 -21.59 -3.33 -19.81
C PRO A 561 -20.77 -2.03 -19.81
N ASP A 562 -19.60 -2.06 -20.43
CA ASP A 562 -18.68 -0.95 -20.55
C ASP A 562 -18.27 -0.77 -22.02
N PRO A 563 -18.13 0.46 -22.55
CA PRO A 563 -17.69 0.69 -23.92
C PRO A 563 -16.38 -0.02 -24.29
N LEU A 564 -15.47 -0.16 -23.32
CA LEU A 564 -14.21 -0.89 -23.51
C LEU A 564 -14.38 -2.41 -23.68
N GLY A 565 -15.56 -2.96 -23.38
CA GLY A 565 -15.82 -4.39 -23.50
C GLY A 565 -15.75 -4.96 -24.92
N SER A 566 -15.74 -4.08 -25.96
CA SER A 566 -15.59 -4.46 -27.37
C SER A 566 -14.14 -4.45 -27.87
N GLU A 567 -13.21 -3.86 -27.11
CA GLU A 567 -11.81 -3.73 -27.52
C GLU A 567 -11.06 -5.07 -27.43
N ASP A 568 -10.21 -5.38 -28.40
CA ASP A 568 -9.44 -6.63 -28.43
C ASP A 568 -8.33 -6.65 -27.38
N TYR A 569 -7.69 -5.52 -27.14
CA TYR A 569 -6.62 -5.37 -26.17
C TYR A 569 -6.85 -4.17 -25.26
N LEU A 570 -6.65 -4.38 -23.97
CA LEU A 570 -6.70 -3.34 -22.93
C LEU A 570 -5.42 -3.35 -22.11
N VAL A 571 -5.10 -2.22 -21.50
CA VAL A 571 -4.18 -2.19 -20.35
C VAL A 571 -4.98 -1.77 -19.13
N ILE A 572 -4.95 -2.60 -18.11
CA ILE A 572 -5.75 -2.42 -16.89
C ILE A 572 -4.91 -1.72 -15.84
N ALA A 573 -5.31 -0.49 -15.48
CA ALA A 573 -4.65 0.30 -14.46
C ALA A 573 -5.14 -0.05 -13.05
N ASP A 574 -6.47 -0.26 -12.90
CA ASP A 574 -7.07 -0.63 -11.62
C ASP A 574 -8.09 -1.76 -11.79
N LEU A 575 -8.05 -2.73 -10.85
CA LEU A 575 -8.92 -3.90 -10.84
C LEU A 575 -9.23 -4.35 -9.41
N ASP A 576 -10.35 -5.00 -9.17
CA ASP A 576 -10.64 -5.54 -7.85
C ASP A 576 -9.94 -6.91 -7.60
N GLY A 577 -9.78 -7.31 -6.30
CA GLY A 577 -9.07 -8.52 -5.89
C GLY A 577 -9.84 -9.82 -6.08
N GLY A 578 -10.79 -9.91 -7.02
CA GLY A 578 -11.56 -11.14 -7.26
C GLY A 578 -10.68 -12.40 -7.35
N THR A 579 -11.14 -13.50 -6.76
CA THR A 579 -10.32 -14.72 -6.63
C THR A 579 -10.09 -15.45 -7.97
N GLN A 580 -11.06 -15.48 -8.85
CA GLN A 580 -10.98 -16.17 -10.13
C GLN A 580 -10.97 -15.18 -11.31
N TRP A 581 -11.85 -14.20 -11.29
CA TRP A 581 -11.96 -13.12 -12.26
C TRP A 581 -11.95 -11.80 -11.53
N ALA A 582 -10.99 -10.95 -11.86
CA ALA A 582 -10.91 -9.61 -11.26
C ALA A 582 -11.82 -8.65 -12.03
N ARG A 583 -12.51 -7.75 -11.32
CA ARG A 583 -13.31 -6.72 -11.95
C ARG A 583 -12.41 -5.57 -12.41
N ILE A 584 -12.59 -5.14 -13.65
CA ILE A 584 -11.90 -3.99 -14.21
C ILE A 584 -12.57 -2.71 -13.68
N ASP A 585 -11.80 -1.85 -13.01
CA ASP A 585 -12.25 -0.57 -12.50
C ASP A 585 -11.72 0.62 -13.34
N LEU A 586 -10.44 0.53 -13.84
CA LEU A 586 -9.86 1.51 -14.76
C LEU A 586 -8.98 0.82 -15.81
N ALA A 587 -9.15 1.20 -17.06
CA ALA A 587 -8.38 0.67 -18.19
C ALA A 587 -8.33 1.68 -19.36
N ALA A 588 -7.48 1.39 -20.34
CA ALA A 588 -7.52 2.03 -21.65
C ALA A 588 -7.22 1.02 -22.76
N PRO A 589 -7.75 1.20 -23.97
CA PRO A 589 -7.45 0.35 -25.11
C PRO A 589 -6.01 0.57 -25.59
N VAL A 590 -5.42 -0.48 -26.14
CA VAL A 590 -4.08 -0.46 -26.73
C VAL A 590 -4.07 -1.22 -28.05
N TRP A 591 -3.32 -0.72 -29.01
CA TRP A 591 -3.24 -1.36 -30.33
C TRP A 591 -2.19 -2.48 -30.32
N LEU A 592 -2.50 -3.60 -30.97
CA LEU A 592 -1.56 -4.72 -31.10
C LEU A 592 -0.22 -4.29 -31.71
N ARG A 593 -0.22 -3.43 -32.74
CA ARG A 593 0.99 -2.89 -33.37
C ARG A 593 1.91 -2.16 -32.37
N ASP A 594 1.32 -1.46 -31.41
CA ASP A 594 2.06 -0.71 -30.39
C ASP A 594 2.69 -1.67 -29.39
N LEU A 595 1.98 -2.74 -29.00
CA LEU A 595 2.50 -3.81 -28.17
C LEU A 595 3.64 -4.57 -28.87
N GLU A 596 3.47 -4.90 -30.15
CA GLU A 596 4.51 -5.57 -30.93
C GLU A 596 5.79 -4.72 -31.10
N THR A 597 5.63 -3.40 -31.19
CA THR A 597 6.76 -2.48 -31.25
C THR A 597 7.43 -2.32 -29.89
N LEU A 598 6.64 -2.12 -28.85
CA LEU A 598 7.14 -1.84 -27.49
C LEU A 598 7.81 -3.07 -26.85
N TYR A 599 7.30 -4.27 -27.13
CA TYR A 599 7.75 -5.52 -26.53
C TYR A 599 8.34 -6.51 -27.52
N ALA A 600 8.91 -5.99 -28.63
CA ALA A 600 9.51 -6.84 -29.67
C ALA A 600 10.55 -7.83 -29.11
N ASP A 601 11.32 -7.39 -28.12
CA ASP A 601 12.34 -8.17 -27.41
C ASP A 601 11.78 -9.18 -26.39
N LYS A 602 10.52 -8.99 -25.93
CA LYS A 602 9.86 -9.83 -24.94
C LYS A 602 8.85 -10.82 -25.55
N ILE A 603 8.52 -10.63 -26.83
CA ILE A 603 7.65 -11.54 -27.56
C ILE A 603 8.42 -12.82 -27.92
N GLN A 604 7.95 -13.93 -27.39
CA GLN A 604 8.56 -15.24 -27.61
C GLN A 604 7.76 -16.02 -28.67
N VAL A 605 8.48 -16.74 -29.52
CA VAL A 605 7.88 -17.73 -30.41
C VAL A 605 7.96 -19.09 -29.73
N VAL A 606 6.81 -19.68 -29.48
CA VAL A 606 6.66 -20.98 -28.79
C VAL A 606 5.95 -21.96 -29.71
N ASP A 607 6.63 -23.05 -30.02
CA ASP A 607 6.03 -24.14 -30.75
C ASP A 607 5.35 -25.08 -29.76
N GLU A 608 4.06 -25.34 -29.96
CA GLU A 608 3.24 -26.12 -29.06
C GLU A 608 2.54 -27.26 -29.82
N VAL A 609 2.72 -28.47 -29.34
CA VAL A 609 2.09 -29.66 -29.89
C VAL A 609 1.21 -30.32 -28.83
N LEU A 610 -0.10 -30.14 -28.95
CA LEU A 610 -1.07 -30.59 -27.94
C LEU A 610 -2.17 -31.43 -28.57
N TRP A 611 -2.79 -32.28 -27.77
CA TRP A 611 -4.03 -32.97 -28.11
C TRP A 611 -5.22 -32.03 -27.89
N ASP A 612 -5.99 -31.80 -28.96
CA ASP A 612 -7.25 -31.08 -28.89
C ASP A 612 -8.39 -32.04 -28.56
N ASP A 613 -8.91 -31.92 -27.34
CA ASP A 613 -9.99 -32.83 -26.86
C ASP A 613 -11.30 -32.59 -27.61
N THR A 614 -11.52 -31.38 -28.19
CA THR A 614 -12.73 -31.06 -28.94
C THR A 614 -12.65 -31.61 -30.37
N ALA A 615 -11.53 -31.33 -31.04
CA ALA A 615 -11.29 -31.79 -32.39
C ALA A 615 -10.84 -33.26 -32.46
N GLN A 616 -10.49 -33.89 -31.33
CA GLN A 616 -9.96 -35.26 -31.21
C GLN A 616 -8.74 -35.52 -32.13
N MET A 617 -7.86 -34.53 -32.22
CA MET A 617 -6.64 -34.58 -33.04
C MET A 617 -5.49 -33.86 -32.37
N VAL A 618 -4.27 -34.14 -32.81
CA VAL A 618 -3.08 -33.38 -32.41
C VAL A 618 -3.06 -32.08 -33.17
N ARG A 619 -3.00 -30.98 -32.45
CA ARG A 619 -2.81 -29.62 -32.99
C ARG A 619 -1.36 -29.21 -32.74
N ALA A 620 -0.68 -28.85 -33.80
CA ALA A 620 0.68 -28.33 -33.73
C ALA A 620 0.68 -26.88 -34.23
N THR A 621 1.06 -25.96 -33.37
CA THR A 621 0.98 -24.52 -33.62
C THR A 621 2.26 -23.85 -33.20
N SER A 622 2.65 -22.83 -33.94
CA SER A 622 3.68 -21.86 -33.56
C SER A 622 2.99 -20.57 -33.13
N GLN A 623 3.20 -20.17 -31.90
CA GLN A 623 2.49 -19.05 -31.27
C GLN A 623 3.49 -17.95 -30.91
N ARG A 624 3.15 -16.70 -31.26
CA ARG A 624 3.83 -15.52 -30.74
C ARG A 624 3.16 -15.11 -29.44
N ARG A 625 3.90 -15.17 -28.35
CA ARG A 625 3.37 -14.95 -27.01
C ARG A 625 4.03 -13.74 -26.32
N LEU A 626 3.21 -12.95 -25.64
CA LEU A 626 3.65 -11.93 -24.67
C LEU A 626 3.15 -12.36 -23.28
N GLY A 627 4.03 -12.95 -22.48
CA GLY A 627 3.61 -13.61 -21.24
C GLY A 627 2.62 -14.72 -21.53
N SER A 628 1.41 -14.66 -20.93
CA SER A 628 0.32 -15.62 -21.15
C SER A 628 -0.55 -15.30 -22.37
N LEU A 629 -0.34 -14.17 -23.06
CA LEU A 629 -1.15 -13.74 -24.20
C LEU A 629 -0.64 -14.36 -25.50
N ILE A 630 -1.54 -14.87 -26.31
CA ILE A 630 -1.26 -15.37 -27.66
C ILE A 630 -1.59 -14.24 -28.65
N LEU A 631 -0.57 -13.55 -29.14
CA LEU A 631 -0.73 -12.44 -30.06
C LEU A 631 -1.09 -12.90 -31.48
N SER A 632 -0.47 -13.99 -31.93
CA SER A 632 -0.78 -14.66 -33.19
C SER A 632 -0.46 -16.16 -33.09
N GLU A 633 -1.21 -16.96 -33.85
CA GLU A 633 -1.05 -18.39 -33.93
C GLU A 633 -1.07 -18.85 -35.40
N GLN A 634 -0.11 -19.70 -35.76
CA GLN A 634 0.01 -20.27 -37.09
C GLN A 634 0.20 -21.81 -36.97
N GLY A 635 -0.29 -22.56 -37.94
CA GLY A 635 -0.02 -23.98 -37.99
C GLY A 635 1.47 -24.26 -38.18
N LEU A 636 2.04 -25.13 -37.35
CA LEU A 636 3.42 -25.55 -37.45
C LEU A 636 3.62 -26.46 -38.68
N SER A 637 4.40 -26.01 -39.66
CA SER A 637 4.55 -26.69 -40.93
C SER A 637 5.33 -28.02 -40.84
N LYS A 638 6.22 -28.15 -39.85
CA LYS A 638 7.05 -29.35 -39.62
C LYS A 638 7.16 -29.62 -38.11
N PRO A 639 6.09 -30.13 -37.47
CA PRO A 639 6.16 -30.49 -36.06
C PRO A 639 7.06 -31.72 -35.85
N ASP A 640 7.74 -31.76 -34.70
CA ASP A 640 8.56 -32.89 -34.30
C ASP A 640 7.71 -34.16 -34.15
N PRO A 641 8.02 -35.25 -34.87
CA PRO A 641 7.29 -36.50 -34.78
C PRO A 641 7.19 -37.10 -33.36
N SER A 642 8.21 -36.86 -32.53
CA SER A 642 8.25 -37.32 -31.13
C SER A 642 7.26 -36.59 -30.27
N GLN A 643 7.08 -35.27 -30.48
CA GLN A 643 6.08 -34.45 -29.78
C GLN A 643 4.65 -34.82 -30.22
N ILE A 644 4.45 -35.06 -31.53
CA ILE A 644 3.16 -35.55 -32.06
C ILE A 644 2.78 -36.90 -31.40
N ALA A 645 3.71 -37.84 -31.35
CA ALA A 645 3.46 -39.14 -30.73
C ALA A 645 3.14 -39.00 -29.23
N THR A 646 3.84 -38.12 -28.54
CA THR A 646 3.60 -37.84 -27.10
C THR A 646 2.22 -37.22 -26.87
N ALA A 647 1.85 -36.21 -27.65
CA ALA A 647 0.54 -35.55 -27.56
C ALA A 647 -0.58 -36.52 -27.92
N LEU A 648 -0.40 -37.32 -28.96
CA LEU A 648 -1.37 -38.37 -29.38
C LEU A 648 -1.57 -39.43 -28.28
N LEU A 649 -0.47 -39.88 -27.67
CA LEU A 649 -0.54 -40.83 -26.55
C LEU A 649 -1.28 -40.27 -25.35
N GLN A 650 -1.02 -39.00 -25.02
CA GLN A 650 -1.72 -38.31 -23.95
C GLN A 650 -3.21 -38.17 -24.26
N GLY A 651 -3.56 -37.81 -25.49
CA GLY A 651 -4.94 -37.71 -25.96
C GLY A 651 -5.66 -39.06 -25.89
N ILE A 652 -5.05 -40.10 -26.41
CA ILE A 652 -5.60 -41.44 -26.35
C ILE A 652 -5.79 -41.92 -24.89
N ARG A 653 -4.84 -41.61 -24.00
CA ARG A 653 -4.97 -41.95 -22.58
C ARG A 653 -6.16 -41.23 -21.92
N ARG A 654 -6.44 -39.99 -22.28
CA ARG A 654 -7.60 -39.21 -21.78
C ARG A 654 -8.90 -39.69 -22.39
N ALA A 655 -8.95 -39.85 -23.70
CA ALA A 655 -10.15 -40.27 -24.44
C ALA A 655 -10.49 -41.74 -24.25
N GLY A 656 -9.51 -42.56 -23.86
CA GLY A 656 -9.64 -44.00 -23.68
C GLY A 656 -9.32 -44.79 -24.93
N LEU A 657 -8.81 -46.04 -24.74
CA LEU A 657 -8.40 -46.94 -25.81
C LEU A 657 -9.54 -47.33 -26.73
N ASP A 658 -10.79 -47.25 -26.30
CA ASP A 658 -11.96 -47.62 -27.09
C ASP A 658 -12.26 -46.64 -28.24
N ARG A 659 -11.60 -45.47 -28.27
CA ARG A 659 -11.63 -44.49 -29.36
C ARG A 659 -10.71 -44.84 -30.55
N LEU A 660 -9.76 -45.79 -30.34
CA LEU A 660 -8.91 -46.23 -31.42
C LEU A 660 -9.70 -47.08 -32.44
N ALA A 661 -9.30 -47.02 -33.71
CA ALA A 661 -9.87 -47.81 -34.78
C ALA A 661 -9.47 -49.29 -34.62
N TRP A 662 -10.16 -50.01 -33.74
CA TRP A 662 -9.90 -51.42 -33.52
C TRP A 662 -10.45 -52.26 -34.68
N THR A 663 -9.56 -52.89 -35.46
CA THR A 663 -9.96 -53.91 -36.39
C THR A 663 -10.40 -55.17 -35.64
N PRO A 664 -11.13 -56.13 -36.29
CA PRO A 664 -11.48 -57.37 -35.65
C PRO A 664 -10.27 -58.13 -35.12
N GLU A 665 -9.16 -58.13 -35.86
CA GLU A 665 -7.92 -58.82 -35.50
C GLU A 665 -7.28 -58.16 -34.24
N LEU A 666 -7.23 -56.84 -34.19
CA LEU A 666 -6.71 -56.10 -33.04
C LEU A 666 -7.57 -56.26 -31.79
N ARG A 667 -8.91 -56.36 -31.94
CA ARG A 667 -9.84 -56.72 -30.86
C ARG A 667 -9.56 -58.08 -30.30
N GLN A 668 -9.36 -59.05 -31.21
CA GLN A 668 -9.03 -60.41 -30.84
C GLN A 668 -7.68 -60.51 -30.13
N TRP A 669 -6.68 -59.78 -30.64
CA TRP A 669 -5.37 -59.69 -29.99
C TRP A 669 -5.50 -59.11 -28.58
N ARG A 670 -6.22 -58.02 -28.41
CA ARG A 670 -6.50 -57.41 -27.11
C ARG A 670 -7.20 -58.39 -26.14
N ALA A 671 -8.15 -59.15 -26.62
CA ALA A 671 -8.84 -60.18 -25.85
C ALA A 671 -7.86 -61.26 -25.37
N ARG A 672 -6.96 -61.70 -26.26
CA ARG A 672 -5.92 -62.73 -25.95
C ARG A 672 -4.96 -62.18 -24.88
N VAL A 673 -4.48 -60.94 -24.98
CA VAL A 673 -3.63 -60.34 -23.98
C VAL A 673 -4.35 -60.24 -22.62
N ALA A 674 -5.62 -59.85 -22.61
CA ALA A 674 -6.42 -59.77 -21.39
C ALA A 674 -6.66 -61.19 -20.77
N PHE A 675 -6.81 -62.24 -21.61
CA PHE A 675 -6.92 -63.56 -21.15
C PHE A 675 -5.63 -64.10 -20.53
N LEU A 676 -4.48 -63.92 -21.22
CA LEU A 676 -3.18 -64.33 -20.72
C LEU A 676 -2.87 -63.68 -19.36
N ARG A 677 -3.15 -62.42 -19.20
CA ARG A 677 -3.00 -61.72 -17.91
C ARG A 677 -3.86 -62.33 -16.81
N ARG A 678 -5.06 -62.75 -17.13
CA ARG A 678 -5.96 -63.39 -16.16
C ARG A 678 -5.38 -64.70 -15.65
N ILE A 679 -4.65 -65.43 -16.55
CA ILE A 679 -3.99 -66.69 -16.22
C ILE A 679 -2.71 -66.49 -15.45
N GLU A 680 -1.87 -65.51 -15.85
CA GLU A 680 -0.57 -65.20 -15.25
C GLU A 680 -0.67 -64.42 -13.91
N GLY A 681 -1.83 -63.84 -13.61
CA GLY A 681 -2.06 -63.12 -12.36
C GLY A 681 -1.21 -61.86 -12.20
N GLN A 682 -0.74 -61.59 -10.98
CA GLN A 682 0.02 -60.35 -10.65
C GLN A 682 1.43 -60.31 -11.26
N GLU A 683 1.99 -61.42 -11.68
CA GLU A 683 3.31 -61.55 -12.31
C GLU A 683 3.28 -61.40 -13.84
N SER A 684 2.11 -61.05 -14.40
CA SER A 684 1.93 -60.98 -15.83
C SER A 684 2.86 -59.95 -16.48
N ARG A 685 3.58 -60.33 -17.53
CA ARG A 685 4.42 -59.48 -18.37
C ARG A 685 3.62 -58.53 -19.26
N TRP A 686 2.32 -58.75 -19.38
CA TRP A 686 1.45 -58.00 -20.27
C TRP A 686 0.88 -56.73 -19.56
N PRO A 687 0.79 -55.60 -20.26
CA PRO A 687 0.33 -54.36 -19.67
C PRO A 687 -1.12 -54.40 -19.19
N ASP A 688 -1.44 -53.87 -18.01
CA ASP A 688 -2.81 -53.79 -17.48
C ASP A 688 -3.61 -52.66 -18.13
N ARG A 689 -4.90 -52.92 -18.35
CA ARG A 689 -5.87 -51.89 -18.73
C ARG A 689 -5.94 -50.74 -17.69
N LYS A 690 -5.63 -51.02 -16.42
CA LYS A 690 -5.56 -50.01 -15.34
C LYS A 690 -4.22 -49.28 -15.25
N SER A 691 -3.12 -49.86 -15.74
CA SER A 691 -1.80 -49.22 -15.76
C SER A 691 -1.70 -48.11 -16.81
N THR A 692 -2.71 -47.96 -17.68
CA THR A 692 -2.89 -46.75 -18.54
C THR A 692 -3.51 -45.56 -17.79
N ARG A 693 -3.97 -45.73 -16.54
CA ARG A 693 -4.23 -44.59 -15.66
C ARG A 693 -2.90 -44.15 -15.07
N LEU A 694 -2.38 -43.06 -15.58
CA LEU A 694 -1.19 -42.41 -15.12
C LEU A 694 -1.23 -42.21 -13.60
N ASN A 695 -0.38 -42.95 -12.87
CA ASN A 695 0.22 -42.40 -11.70
C ASN A 695 1.31 -41.39 -12.16
N SER A 696 1.18 -40.17 -11.80
CA SER A 696 2.10 -39.06 -12.05
C SER A 696 3.39 -39.20 -11.20
N SER A 697 4.12 -40.29 -11.38
CA SER A 697 5.45 -40.45 -10.82
C SER A 697 6.41 -40.89 -11.91
N HIS A 698 7.33 -40.02 -12.26
CA HIS A 698 8.38 -40.18 -13.26
C HIS A 698 9.35 -41.35 -13.03
N GLU A 699 9.17 -42.16 -11.99
CA GLU A 699 10.11 -43.21 -11.62
C GLU A 699 9.92 -44.57 -12.30
N ARG A 700 8.88 -44.80 -13.12
CA ARG A 700 8.65 -46.10 -13.73
C ARG A 700 8.92 -46.21 -15.24
N LEU A 701 9.33 -45.13 -15.88
CA LEU A 701 9.67 -45.13 -17.31
C LEU A 701 11.09 -45.68 -17.63
N SER A 702 11.92 -45.90 -16.61
CA SER A 702 13.30 -46.44 -16.79
C SER A 702 13.40 -47.98 -16.81
N ARG A 703 12.28 -48.70 -16.80
CA ARG A 703 12.30 -50.19 -16.78
C ARG A 703 11.54 -50.84 -17.94
N MET A 704 11.52 -50.24 -19.10
CA MET A 704 11.15 -50.98 -20.31
C MET A 704 12.44 -51.52 -20.96
N PRO A 705 12.51 -52.84 -21.29
CA PRO A 705 13.62 -53.37 -22.04
C PRO A 705 13.61 -52.79 -23.45
N SER A 706 14.76 -52.35 -23.91
CA SER A 706 15.00 -51.80 -25.24
C SER A 706 15.11 -52.93 -26.30
N SER A 707 14.11 -53.81 -26.40
CA SER A 707 14.07 -54.79 -27.49
C SER A 707 12.70 -55.45 -27.54
N ALA A 708 11.85 -54.95 -28.39
CA ALA A 708 10.91 -55.66 -29.27
C ALA A 708 10.10 -54.64 -30.09
#